data_7788b52199560776ccefe7ce9101d605
#
_entry.id   7788b52199560776ccefe7ce9101d605
#
_cell.length_a   1.000
_cell.length_b   1.000
_cell.length_c   1.000
_cell.angle_alpha   90.00
_cell.angle_beta   90.00
_cell.angle_gamma   90.00
#
_symmetry.space_group_name_H-M   'P 1'
#
loop_
_entity.id
_entity.type
_entity.pdbx_description
1 polymer ?
#
loop_
_entity_poly.entity_id
_entity_poly.type
_entity_poly.pdbx_seq_one_letter_code
_entity_poly.pdbx_strand_id
1 'polypeptide(L)'
;MAPILFVLASLLFAFPLSAGWGEENLEKIREIRLDPDQCYRVRDIFLEREDLKFYFVDGHLIFGQPVAGRTVAALFVASEPTDGGEIILFPPSKRERQSLSRFTGQPVLNEKFRTAMLFFTDDTAEALRSALQKDEFNQLDPEAGRRLPGRWDPVMKNLLRSVELAVLSDAVSGRDPQSGFFGAVISGGTLGRFEVVIDPHRDEQVSVGQLVWSDSRDYYEAWCRFEGRNFAQGRRAKREDEARLEDYRIESHLDQELGMKVVAQATFLPITANTKVFAFELSRRLRLTKVLLDGEPVEVLNSGGHTLADTPLRRNNIVGIAVPDPPVPGSRHEIEFHYEGRVIGDAGGGVYYVGSRESWYPRRGNRFTSFDLRFHYPEQLDLVATGKLVETTSGEGTRSSQFHTETPIRLAGFNLGVYKRVTRKVGDYTVEVCANQGVERSLKPLAKPDVVAAAPIGAPRRRRDPFREFPSTPTVLVEGKRAPPPEPTLRLDAVADLSAQAFKFFVERFGPPATREIVVSPIPGESGQGFPGLVYAPTLSYLDPDEPPLRDLPARDRLFYTQLLPAHEIAHQWWGNVVTVSESSDGWLMEALATYSALLWLEDHSGPEARDELLLQYKNKLLELNEDGEPVESAGAIVLGDRLRSSEFPSARNVIVYDKGAWILHMLRGILGDDNFLALLRSIRDNYQFKSLSTEDFRSEAARFVPQDWPDPQLENFFDQWVYDTGIPTLSVQYHAEGTPPRVRFSGHLIQQNVPESFTLMAPVEIHTSPGRSLYKWIAAQGESTEFDVVLRNKPTRVVLDPKNVVLAVKRD
;
A
#
# COMPACT_ATOMS: atom_id res chain seq x y z
N MET A 1 -74.56 -19.55 16.51
CA MET A 1 -73.49 -19.05 17.46
C MET A 1 -72.15 -19.19 16.74
N ALA A 2 -71.65 -18.14 16.13
CA ALA A 2 -70.36 -18.05 15.50
C ALA A 2 -69.40 -17.26 16.40
N PRO A 3 -68.14 -17.66 16.56
CA PRO A 3 -67.18 -16.86 17.30
C PRO A 3 -66.52 -15.87 16.33
N ILE A 4 -66.49 -14.63 16.79
CA ILE A 4 -65.80 -13.50 16.18
C ILE A 4 -64.31 -13.63 16.47
N LEU A 5 -63.46 -13.68 15.40
CA LEU A 5 -62.01 -13.65 15.47
C LEU A 5 -61.56 -12.17 15.52
N PHE A 6 -61.00 -11.73 16.65
CA PHE A 6 -60.29 -10.45 16.74
C PHE A 6 -58.89 -10.59 16.16
N VAL A 7 -58.66 -9.95 15.02
CA VAL A 7 -57.30 -9.74 14.48
C VAL A 7 -56.76 -8.44 15.07
N LEU A 8 -55.85 -8.53 16.02
CA LEU A 8 -55.07 -7.40 16.49
C LEU A 8 -54.00 -7.10 15.44
N ALA A 9 -54.21 -6.05 14.62
CA ALA A 9 -53.21 -5.46 13.79
C ALA A 9 -52.26 -4.63 14.66
N SER A 10 -51.05 -5.12 14.95
CA SER A 10 -49.98 -4.36 15.57
C SER A 10 -49.42 -3.39 14.54
N LEU A 11 -49.89 -2.16 14.56
CA LEU A 11 -49.26 -1.04 13.88
C LEU A 11 -47.92 -0.76 14.60
N LEU A 12 -46.82 -1.28 14.05
CA LEU A 12 -45.49 -0.80 14.35
C LEU A 12 -45.36 0.62 13.79
N PHE A 13 -45.58 1.60 14.63
CA PHE A 13 -45.14 2.98 14.39
C PHE A 13 -43.63 2.95 14.46
N ALA A 14 -42.98 2.96 13.29
CA ALA A 14 -41.59 3.35 13.20
C ALA A 14 -41.52 4.85 13.53
N PHE A 15 -41.25 5.17 14.78
CA PHE A 15 -40.82 6.54 15.12
C PHE A 15 -39.49 6.74 14.37
N PRO A 16 -39.32 7.84 13.61
CA PRO A 16 -38.01 8.22 13.18
C PRO A 16 -37.17 8.41 14.47
N LEU A 17 -36.16 7.59 14.67
CA LEU A 17 -35.12 7.85 15.67
C LEU A 17 -34.62 9.28 15.33
N SER A 18 -34.81 10.23 16.23
CA SER A 18 -34.18 11.54 16.13
C SER A 18 -32.68 11.26 16.01
N ALA A 19 -32.01 11.82 15.01
CA ALA A 19 -30.58 11.72 14.86
C ALA A 19 -29.96 12.08 16.21
N GLY A 20 -28.98 11.25 16.64
CA GLY A 20 -28.26 11.54 17.87
C GLY A 20 -27.38 12.78 17.70
N TRP A 21 -26.86 13.30 18.78
CA TRP A 21 -26.02 14.51 18.75
C TRP A 21 -24.79 14.37 17.85
N GLY A 22 -24.26 13.16 17.73
CA GLY A 22 -23.08 12.86 16.91
C GLY A 22 -23.39 12.94 15.42
N GLU A 23 -24.47 12.29 14.95
CA GLU A 23 -24.89 12.32 13.54
C GLU A 23 -25.34 13.73 13.12
N GLU A 24 -26.07 14.45 14.00
CA GLU A 24 -26.48 15.85 13.72
C GLU A 24 -25.27 16.75 13.45
N ASN A 25 -24.21 16.65 14.26
CA ASN A 25 -22.99 17.43 14.07
C ASN A 25 -22.16 16.93 12.88
N LEU A 26 -22.16 15.62 12.62
CA LEU A 26 -21.47 15.03 11.47
C LEU A 26 -22.10 15.50 10.15
N GLU A 27 -23.42 15.58 10.08
CA GLU A 27 -24.12 16.13 8.91
C GLU A 27 -23.78 17.61 8.66
N LYS A 28 -23.66 18.42 9.71
CA LYS A 28 -23.22 19.84 9.58
C LYS A 28 -21.83 19.94 8.92
N ILE A 29 -20.93 19.00 9.24
CA ILE A 29 -19.59 18.93 8.63
C ILE A 29 -19.71 18.51 7.17
N ARG A 30 -20.48 17.45 6.86
CA ARG A 30 -20.65 16.92 5.49
C ARG A 30 -21.30 17.93 4.55
N GLU A 31 -22.33 18.63 5.01
CA GLU A 31 -23.03 19.63 4.22
C GLU A 31 -22.24 20.92 4.04
N ILE A 32 -21.13 21.09 4.78
CA ILE A 32 -20.32 22.32 4.80
C ILE A 32 -21.21 23.56 4.80
N ARG A 33 -22.04 23.68 5.82
CA ARG A 33 -22.95 24.82 5.94
C ARG A 33 -22.11 26.07 6.20
N LEU A 34 -21.99 26.91 5.17
CA LEU A 34 -21.37 28.22 5.29
C LEU A 34 -22.34 29.18 5.95
N ASP A 35 -21.82 30.13 6.72
CA ASP A 35 -22.60 31.18 7.36
C ASP A 35 -22.48 32.47 6.55
N PRO A 36 -23.52 32.88 5.80
CA PRO A 36 -23.50 34.11 5.01
C PRO A 36 -23.22 35.37 5.85
N ASP A 37 -23.66 35.37 7.11
CA ASP A 37 -23.46 36.50 8.02
C ASP A 37 -22.05 36.58 8.60
N GLN A 38 -21.21 35.55 8.35
CA GLN A 38 -19.78 35.48 8.64
C GLN A 38 -18.94 35.50 7.35
N CYS A 39 -19.40 36.20 6.33
CA CYS A 39 -18.66 36.48 5.10
C CYS A 39 -17.94 37.82 5.20
N TYR A 40 -16.69 37.85 4.89
CA TYR A 40 -15.83 39.04 4.94
C TYR A 40 -15.20 39.28 3.57
N ARG A 41 -15.25 40.54 3.11
CA ARG A 41 -14.34 41.00 2.06
C ARG A 41 -12.94 41.07 2.65
N VAL A 42 -11.96 40.41 2.02
CA VAL A 42 -10.61 40.28 2.59
C VAL A 42 -9.55 40.76 1.60
N ARG A 43 -8.50 41.38 2.17
CA ARG A 43 -7.32 41.78 1.45
C ARG A 43 -6.09 41.54 2.31
N ASP A 44 -5.03 41.00 1.69
CA ASP A 44 -3.70 40.82 2.27
C ASP A 44 -3.68 40.07 3.62
N ILE A 45 -4.49 39.01 3.74
CA ILE A 45 -4.48 38.15 4.93
C ILE A 45 -3.42 37.09 4.79
N PHE A 46 -2.61 36.95 5.82
CA PHE A 46 -1.55 35.92 5.93
C PHE A 46 -1.94 34.87 6.96
N LEU A 47 -1.76 33.58 6.59
CA LEU A 47 -1.92 32.42 7.46
C LEU A 47 -0.70 31.50 7.28
N GLU A 48 -0.01 31.17 8.38
CA GLU A 48 1.09 30.20 8.38
C GLU A 48 0.68 28.95 9.17
N ARG A 49 0.95 27.77 8.56
CA ARG A 49 0.71 26.46 9.19
C ARG A 49 1.87 25.53 8.86
N GLU A 50 2.66 25.17 9.90
CA GLU A 50 3.91 24.44 9.74
C GLU A 50 4.84 25.10 8.71
N ASP A 51 5.13 24.40 7.62
CA ASP A 51 5.98 24.90 6.52
C ASP A 51 5.18 25.53 5.37
N LEU A 52 3.87 25.68 5.56
CA LEU A 52 2.93 26.25 4.61
C LEU A 52 2.63 27.71 4.90
N LYS A 53 2.60 28.53 3.87
CA LYS A 53 2.21 29.94 3.92
C LYS A 53 1.09 30.20 2.93
N PHE A 54 -0.02 30.72 3.44
CA PHE A 54 -1.16 31.16 2.64
C PHE A 54 -1.23 32.68 2.66
N TYR A 55 -1.34 33.26 1.50
CA TYR A 55 -1.63 34.68 1.28
C TYR A 55 -2.98 34.78 0.59
N PHE A 56 -3.97 35.33 1.28
CA PHE A 56 -5.29 35.65 0.71
C PHE A 56 -5.23 37.10 0.25
N VAL A 57 -4.90 37.30 -1.03
CA VAL A 57 -4.55 38.63 -1.56
C VAL A 57 -5.77 39.50 -1.73
N ASP A 58 -6.80 39.02 -2.43
CA ASP A 58 -8.04 39.74 -2.63
C ASP A 58 -9.22 38.78 -2.88
N GLY A 59 -10.27 38.83 -2.05
CA GLY A 59 -11.38 37.91 -2.17
C GLY A 59 -12.44 38.05 -1.07
N HIS A 60 -13.19 36.97 -0.90
CA HIS A 60 -14.15 36.80 0.19
C HIS A 60 -13.78 35.55 1.00
N LEU A 61 -13.79 35.69 2.32
CA LEU A 61 -13.63 34.61 3.27
C LEU A 61 -14.95 34.39 4.01
N ILE A 62 -15.49 33.16 3.94
CA ILE A 62 -16.77 32.79 4.55
C ILE A 62 -16.49 31.68 5.55
N PHE A 63 -16.83 31.89 6.82
CA PHE A 63 -16.73 30.84 7.82
C PHE A 63 -17.91 29.86 7.75
N GLY A 64 -17.65 28.59 8.11
CA GLY A 64 -18.69 27.60 8.32
C GLY A 64 -19.50 27.86 9.58
N GLN A 65 -20.75 27.39 9.59
CA GLN A 65 -21.57 27.37 10.81
C GLN A 65 -20.86 26.52 11.89
N PRO A 66 -20.97 26.93 13.16
CA PRO A 66 -20.31 26.21 14.25
C PRO A 66 -20.79 24.75 14.36
N VAL A 67 -19.86 23.83 14.54
CA VAL A 67 -20.08 22.43 14.90
C VAL A 67 -19.69 22.25 16.37
N ALA A 68 -20.62 21.83 17.20
CA ALA A 68 -20.45 21.77 18.66
C ALA A 68 -19.86 23.07 19.26
N GLY A 69 -20.29 24.23 18.73
CA GLY A 69 -19.83 25.55 19.18
C GLY A 69 -18.48 26.02 18.65
N ARG A 70 -17.80 25.22 17.79
CA ARG A 70 -16.50 25.56 17.18
C ARG A 70 -16.65 25.77 15.68
N THR A 71 -15.99 26.79 15.13
CA THR A 71 -15.84 26.97 13.69
C THR A 71 -14.75 26.02 13.18
N VAL A 72 -15.09 25.11 12.26
CA VAL A 72 -14.21 24.04 11.76
C VAL A 72 -13.95 24.11 10.26
N ALA A 73 -14.52 25.10 9.58
CA ALA A 73 -14.35 25.27 8.14
C ALA A 73 -14.38 26.74 7.74
N ALA A 74 -13.72 27.07 6.63
CA ALA A 74 -13.82 28.36 5.97
C ALA A 74 -13.60 28.20 4.46
N LEU A 75 -14.30 28.96 3.64
CA LEU A 75 -14.15 29.04 2.20
C LEU A 75 -13.57 30.39 1.81
N PHE A 76 -12.46 30.37 1.09
CA PHE A 76 -11.97 31.56 0.39
C PHE A 76 -12.34 31.49 -1.10
N VAL A 77 -12.82 32.62 -1.66
CA VAL A 77 -13.12 32.77 -3.08
C VAL A 77 -12.53 34.10 -3.56
N ALA A 78 -11.69 34.05 -4.57
CA ALA A 78 -11.10 35.24 -5.21
C ALA A 78 -12.19 36.16 -5.79
N SER A 79 -11.98 37.47 -5.71
CA SER A 79 -12.83 38.46 -6.36
C SER A 79 -12.65 38.42 -7.86
N GLU A 80 -11.42 38.39 -8.31
CA GLU A 80 -11.04 38.30 -9.72
C GLU A 80 -10.22 37.03 -9.97
N PRO A 81 -10.21 36.49 -11.19
CA PRO A 81 -9.48 35.26 -11.50
C PRO A 81 -7.96 35.34 -11.33
N THR A 82 -7.39 36.54 -11.33
CA THR A 82 -5.93 36.76 -11.34
C THR A 82 -5.35 37.08 -9.95
N ASP A 83 -6.17 37.54 -9.00
CA ASP A 83 -5.69 38.15 -7.77
C ASP A 83 -6.18 37.45 -6.49
N GLY A 84 -6.40 36.15 -6.56
CA GLY A 84 -7.07 35.42 -5.47
C GLY A 84 -6.23 35.21 -4.23
N GLY A 85 -5.30 34.32 -4.32
CA GLY A 85 -4.43 33.94 -3.22
C GLY A 85 -3.19 33.22 -3.74
N GLU A 86 -2.25 33.01 -2.85
CA GLU A 86 -0.99 32.33 -3.13
C GLU A 86 -0.68 31.36 -1.99
N ILE A 87 -0.23 30.15 -2.33
CA ILE A 87 0.27 29.18 -1.37
C ILE A 87 1.75 28.91 -1.66
N ILE A 88 2.58 28.97 -0.61
CA ILE A 88 3.99 28.67 -0.68
C ILE A 88 4.34 27.57 0.31
N LEU A 89 5.09 26.54 -0.17
CA LEU A 89 5.65 25.47 0.66
C LEU A 89 7.10 25.22 0.26
N PHE A 90 7.95 25.13 1.26
CA PHE A 90 9.35 24.76 1.08
C PHE A 90 9.67 23.46 1.83
N PRO A 91 9.67 22.29 1.17
CA PRO A 91 9.96 21.03 1.84
C PRO A 91 11.38 21.01 2.45
N PRO A 92 11.55 20.47 3.68
CA PRO A 92 12.82 20.60 4.40
C PRO A 92 13.94 19.73 3.80
N SER A 93 13.62 18.54 3.29
CA SER A 93 14.62 17.61 2.79
C SER A 93 14.83 17.70 1.28
N LYS A 94 16.03 17.32 0.79
CA LYS A 94 16.36 17.19 -0.64
C LYS A 94 15.36 16.25 -1.34
N ARG A 95 15.09 15.09 -0.75
CA ARG A 95 14.18 14.07 -1.27
C ARG A 95 12.79 14.62 -1.51
N GLU A 96 12.21 15.34 -0.55
CA GLU A 96 10.87 15.89 -0.68
C GLU A 96 10.80 17.03 -1.72
N ARG A 97 11.87 17.80 -1.86
CA ARG A 97 11.99 18.80 -2.94
C ARG A 97 12.09 18.15 -4.32
N GLN A 98 12.80 17.03 -4.46
CA GLN A 98 12.87 16.24 -5.69
C GLN A 98 11.49 15.65 -6.03
N SER A 99 10.81 15.04 -5.04
CA SER A 99 9.46 14.50 -5.20
C SER A 99 8.47 15.58 -5.65
N LEU A 100 8.47 16.75 -4.98
CA LEU A 100 7.63 17.89 -5.36
C LEU A 100 7.95 18.39 -6.78
N SER A 101 9.24 18.56 -7.11
CA SER A 101 9.68 19.06 -8.41
C SER A 101 9.20 18.20 -9.56
N ARG A 102 9.11 16.90 -9.36
CA ARG A 102 8.64 15.95 -10.36
C ARG A 102 7.20 16.22 -10.80
N PHE A 103 6.30 16.56 -9.87
CA PHE A 103 4.89 16.80 -10.16
C PHE A 103 4.57 18.26 -10.48
N THR A 104 5.37 19.20 -10.00
CA THR A 104 5.10 20.64 -10.14
C THR A 104 6.11 21.37 -11.02
N GLY A 105 7.19 20.71 -11.45
CA GLY A 105 8.30 21.29 -12.18
C GLY A 105 9.23 22.17 -11.35
N GLN A 106 8.95 22.33 -10.02
CA GLN A 106 9.73 23.22 -9.15
C GLN A 106 9.96 22.57 -7.77
N PRO A 107 11.14 22.75 -7.15
CA PRO A 107 11.45 22.19 -5.82
C PRO A 107 10.74 22.91 -4.66
N VAL A 108 9.99 23.95 -4.96
CA VAL A 108 9.18 24.74 -4.03
C VAL A 108 7.79 24.87 -4.61
N LEU A 109 6.76 24.58 -3.82
CA LEU A 109 5.40 24.89 -4.22
C LEU A 109 5.21 26.40 -4.11
N ASN A 110 4.91 27.01 -5.22
CA ASN A 110 4.47 28.41 -5.28
C ASN A 110 3.34 28.49 -6.30
N GLU A 111 2.10 28.48 -5.80
CA GLU A 111 0.91 28.39 -6.66
C GLU A 111 -0.12 29.45 -6.30
N LYS A 112 -0.61 30.16 -7.32
CA LYS A 112 -1.74 31.05 -7.18
C LYS A 112 -3.05 30.26 -7.22
N PHE A 113 -4.01 30.62 -6.39
CA PHE A 113 -5.29 29.93 -6.32
C PHE A 113 -6.49 30.90 -6.34
N ARG A 114 -7.62 30.35 -6.80
CA ARG A 114 -8.90 31.08 -6.89
C ARG A 114 -9.85 30.74 -5.78
N THR A 115 -9.79 29.50 -5.32
CA THR A 115 -10.68 28.98 -4.29
C THR A 115 -9.90 28.05 -3.38
N ALA A 116 -10.07 28.22 -2.07
CA ALA A 116 -9.53 27.31 -1.08
C ALA A 116 -10.62 26.98 -0.05
N MET A 117 -10.94 25.69 0.09
CA MET A 117 -11.79 25.19 1.15
C MET A 117 -10.89 24.70 2.28
N LEU A 118 -11.01 25.30 3.45
CA LEU A 118 -10.23 25.00 4.64
C LEU A 118 -11.07 24.19 5.62
N PHE A 119 -10.46 23.15 6.20
CA PHE A 119 -10.98 22.39 7.34
C PHE A 119 -9.97 22.43 8.46
N PHE A 120 -10.39 22.70 9.65
CA PHE A 120 -9.46 22.85 10.76
C PHE A 120 -10.11 22.57 12.11
N THR A 121 -9.30 22.09 13.03
CA THR A 121 -9.61 21.97 14.45
C THR A 121 -8.52 22.60 15.30
N ASP A 122 -7.50 23.14 14.64
CA ASP A 122 -6.44 23.96 15.25
C ASP A 122 -6.90 25.40 15.50
N ASP A 123 -5.99 26.31 15.78
CA ASP A 123 -6.22 27.73 16.04
C ASP A 123 -6.47 28.59 14.76
N THR A 124 -6.75 27.96 13.61
CA THR A 124 -6.93 28.66 12.33
C THR A 124 -8.09 29.65 12.38
N ALA A 125 -9.21 29.29 13.02
CA ALA A 125 -10.35 30.21 13.13
C ALA A 125 -9.97 31.50 13.85
N GLU A 126 -9.26 31.39 14.97
CA GLU A 126 -8.79 32.50 15.79
C GLU A 126 -7.75 33.35 15.05
N ALA A 127 -6.80 32.69 14.36
CA ALA A 127 -5.78 33.35 13.56
C ALA A 127 -6.41 34.19 12.42
N LEU A 128 -7.36 33.62 11.69
CA LEU A 128 -8.06 34.31 10.62
C LEU A 128 -8.89 35.49 11.15
N ARG A 129 -9.66 35.29 12.24
CA ARG A 129 -10.44 36.38 12.85
C ARG A 129 -9.54 37.50 13.38
N SER A 130 -8.42 37.19 13.99
CA SER A 130 -7.44 38.17 14.43
C SER A 130 -6.83 38.95 13.26
N ALA A 131 -6.58 38.29 12.13
CA ALA A 131 -6.10 38.95 10.92
C ALA A 131 -7.17 39.88 10.31
N LEU A 132 -8.43 39.47 10.31
CA LEU A 132 -9.56 40.29 9.83
C LEU A 132 -9.71 41.61 10.61
N GLN A 133 -9.42 41.59 11.93
CA GLN A 133 -9.56 42.77 12.78
C GLN A 133 -8.44 43.79 12.65
N LYS A 134 -7.30 43.42 12.01
CA LYS A 134 -6.14 44.30 11.87
C LYS A 134 -6.25 45.34 10.76
N ASP A 135 -7.18 45.17 9.83
CA ASP A 135 -7.35 46.05 8.66
C ASP A 135 -8.81 46.44 8.47
N GLU A 136 -9.07 47.74 8.37
CA GLU A 136 -10.40 48.31 8.14
C GLU A 136 -10.99 47.95 6.76
N PHE A 137 -10.18 47.47 5.82
CA PHE A 137 -10.65 46.95 4.51
C PHE A 137 -11.38 45.62 4.64
N ASN A 138 -11.11 44.83 5.71
CA ASN A 138 -11.73 43.52 5.90
C ASN A 138 -13.11 43.67 6.54
N GLN A 139 -14.09 43.96 5.72
CA GLN A 139 -15.47 44.24 6.15
C GLN A 139 -16.41 43.05 5.94
N LEU A 140 -17.46 42.99 6.78
CA LEU A 140 -18.55 42.04 6.62
C LEU A 140 -19.30 42.33 5.29
N ASP A 141 -19.50 41.26 4.50
CA ASP A 141 -20.29 41.30 3.25
C ASP A 141 -21.25 40.11 3.18
N PRO A 142 -22.36 40.13 3.91
CA PRO A 142 -23.35 39.05 3.90
C PRO A 142 -24.03 38.87 2.55
N GLU A 143 -24.05 39.90 1.70
CA GLU A 143 -24.64 39.79 0.37
C GLU A 143 -23.80 38.93 -0.54
N ALA A 144 -22.48 39.09 -0.53
CA ALA A 144 -21.56 38.15 -1.18
C ALA A 144 -21.67 36.73 -0.57
N GLY A 145 -21.81 36.64 0.76
CA GLY A 145 -22.00 35.37 1.46
C GLY A 145 -23.18 34.56 0.97
N ARG A 146 -24.31 35.21 0.57
CA ARG A 146 -25.46 34.50 0.00
C ARG A 146 -25.28 34.06 -1.45
N ARG A 147 -24.35 34.66 -2.20
CA ARG A 147 -24.11 34.37 -3.63
C ARG A 147 -23.01 33.32 -3.86
N LEU A 148 -22.08 33.16 -2.92
CA LEU A 148 -20.91 32.28 -3.05
C LEU A 148 -21.12 30.81 -2.66
N PRO A 149 -22.17 30.37 -1.91
CA PRO A 149 -22.40 28.94 -1.64
C PRO A 149 -22.46 28.13 -2.93
N GLY A 150 -21.86 26.92 -2.93
CA GLY A 150 -21.73 26.08 -4.13
C GLY A 150 -20.42 26.26 -4.91
N ARG A 151 -19.61 27.26 -4.60
CA ARG A 151 -18.27 27.41 -5.18
C ARG A 151 -17.26 26.37 -4.67
N TRP A 152 -17.55 25.74 -3.54
CA TRP A 152 -16.69 24.75 -2.91
C TRP A 152 -16.87 23.32 -3.45
N ASP A 153 -18.08 22.94 -3.89
CA ASP A 153 -18.38 21.56 -4.31
C ASP A 153 -17.42 21.01 -5.38
N PRO A 154 -17.11 21.73 -6.48
CA PRO A 154 -16.13 21.23 -7.44
C PRO A 154 -14.71 21.07 -6.88
N VAL A 155 -14.35 21.88 -5.87
CA VAL A 155 -13.00 21.84 -5.26
C VAL A 155 -12.82 20.57 -4.47
N MET A 156 -13.84 20.14 -3.73
CA MET A 156 -13.82 18.97 -2.84
C MET A 156 -13.53 17.64 -3.54
N LYS A 157 -13.72 17.56 -4.85
CA LYS A 157 -13.47 16.32 -5.61
C LYS A 157 -12.01 15.86 -5.60
N ASN A 158 -11.09 16.67 -5.10
CA ASN A 158 -9.69 16.27 -4.95
C ASN A 158 -9.37 15.72 -3.55
N LEU A 159 -10.26 15.79 -2.58
CA LEU A 159 -9.98 15.32 -1.23
C LEU A 159 -9.93 13.79 -1.19
N LEU A 160 -8.74 13.21 -0.91
CA LEU A 160 -8.56 11.76 -0.84
C LEU A 160 -9.16 11.16 0.43
N ARG A 161 -9.15 11.90 1.55
CA ARG A 161 -9.51 11.36 2.86
C ARG A 161 -10.83 11.88 3.36
N SER A 162 -11.52 11.02 4.09
CA SER A 162 -12.59 11.40 4.96
C SER A 162 -11.99 12.06 6.21
N VAL A 163 -12.30 13.33 6.41
CA VAL A 163 -11.84 14.11 7.58
C VAL A 163 -12.96 14.33 8.58
N GLU A 164 -14.20 13.99 8.23
CA GLU A 164 -15.40 14.36 8.96
C GLU A 164 -15.38 13.85 10.40
N LEU A 165 -15.03 12.58 10.61
CA LEU A 165 -14.98 12.00 11.97
C LEU A 165 -13.80 12.54 12.79
N ALA A 166 -12.67 12.85 12.16
CA ALA A 166 -11.54 13.48 12.84
C ALA A 166 -11.89 14.91 13.28
N VAL A 167 -12.50 15.68 12.38
CA VAL A 167 -12.98 17.04 12.68
C VAL A 167 -14.05 17.01 13.78
N LEU A 168 -15.02 16.07 13.70
CA LEU A 168 -16.05 15.91 14.72
C LEU A 168 -15.42 15.55 16.08
N SER A 169 -14.54 14.54 16.11
CA SER A 169 -13.86 14.11 17.34
C SER A 169 -13.17 15.29 18.03
N ASP A 170 -12.44 16.08 17.27
CA ASP A 170 -11.72 17.22 17.82
C ASP A 170 -12.66 18.35 18.27
N ALA A 171 -13.71 18.64 17.49
CA ALA A 171 -14.66 19.70 17.81
C ALA A 171 -15.38 19.43 19.14
N VAL A 172 -15.72 18.17 19.44
CA VAL A 172 -16.49 17.79 20.62
C VAL A 172 -15.64 17.42 21.84
N SER A 173 -14.33 17.18 21.65
CA SER A 173 -13.44 16.72 22.75
C SER A 173 -12.87 17.84 23.59
N GLY A 174 -13.09 19.11 23.25
CA GLY A 174 -12.53 20.26 23.97
C GLY A 174 -11.00 20.28 24.03
N ARG A 175 -10.32 19.65 23.06
CA ARG A 175 -8.86 19.54 22.98
C ARG A 175 -8.20 20.88 22.70
N ASP A 176 -6.90 20.97 23.07
CA ASP A 176 -6.08 22.14 22.78
C ASP A 176 -6.03 22.37 21.25
N PRO A 177 -6.43 23.54 20.76
CA PRO A 177 -6.34 23.88 19.35
C PRO A 177 -4.94 23.73 18.77
N GLN A 178 -3.88 23.90 19.54
CA GLN A 178 -2.50 23.73 19.03
C GLN A 178 -2.18 22.31 18.56
N SER A 179 -2.93 21.32 19.00
CA SER A 179 -2.78 19.92 18.55
C SER A 179 -3.79 19.51 17.48
N GLY A 180 -4.53 20.44 16.92
CA GLY A 180 -5.62 20.17 15.97
C GLY A 180 -5.16 19.83 14.57
N PHE A 181 -6.10 19.35 13.76
CA PHE A 181 -5.98 19.06 12.33
C PHE A 181 -6.09 20.35 11.50
N PHE A 182 -5.37 20.40 10.38
CA PHE A 182 -5.57 21.40 9.33
C PHE A 182 -5.58 20.72 7.95
N GLY A 183 -6.50 21.11 7.08
CA GLY A 183 -6.55 20.68 5.70
C GLY A 183 -7.05 21.79 4.79
N ALA A 184 -6.56 21.82 3.57
CA ALA A 184 -7.00 22.74 2.54
C ALA A 184 -7.17 22.01 1.22
N VAL A 185 -8.29 22.19 0.54
CA VAL A 185 -8.50 21.75 -0.85
C VAL A 185 -8.50 23.00 -1.71
N ILE A 186 -7.60 23.04 -2.67
CA ILE A 186 -7.20 24.25 -3.40
C ILE A 186 -7.52 24.08 -4.88
N SER A 187 -8.08 25.14 -5.50
CA SER A 187 -8.19 25.26 -6.94
C SER A 187 -7.10 26.20 -7.43
N GLY A 188 -5.95 25.63 -7.83
CA GLY A 188 -4.81 26.37 -8.33
C GLY A 188 -5.03 26.91 -9.75
N GLY A 189 -4.17 27.84 -10.14
CA GLY A 189 -4.15 28.45 -11.48
C GLY A 189 -3.50 27.56 -12.51
N THR A 190 -2.36 26.94 -12.18
CA THR A 190 -1.54 26.12 -13.07
C THR A 190 -1.58 24.64 -12.70
N LEU A 191 -1.53 24.30 -11.42
CA LEU A 191 -1.47 22.91 -10.94
C LEU A 191 -2.86 22.24 -10.82
N GLY A 192 -3.94 22.96 -11.14
CA GLY A 192 -5.28 22.40 -11.03
C GLY A 192 -5.74 22.27 -9.57
N ARG A 193 -6.49 21.20 -9.26
CA ARG A 193 -7.01 20.96 -7.92
C ARG A 193 -6.09 20.04 -7.16
N PHE A 194 -5.68 20.45 -5.97
CA PHE A 194 -4.83 19.64 -5.09
C PHE A 194 -5.22 19.85 -3.63
N GLU A 195 -4.75 18.99 -2.76
CA GLU A 195 -4.98 19.09 -1.32
C GLU A 195 -3.68 19.26 -0.54
N VAL A 196 -3.80 19.92 0.59
CA VAL A 196 -2.78 20.05 1.61
C VAL A 196 -3.36 19.57 2.93
N VAL A 197 -2.65 18.73 3.66
CA VAL A 197 -3.11 18.19 4.94
C VAL A 197 -1.98 18.25 5.96
N ILE A 198 -2.30 18.72 7.17
CA ILE A 198 -1.46 18.62 8.36
C ILE A 198 -2.23 17.78 9.38
N ASP A 199 -1.81 16.53 9.54
CA ASP A 199 -2.46 15.53 10.40
C ASP A 199 -1.53 15.17 11.57
N PRO A 200 -1.83 15.61 12.79
CA PRO A 200 -0.96 15.39 13.95
C PRO A 200 -0.85 13.93 14.41
N HIS A 201 -1.69 13.02 13.87
CA HIS A 201 -1.60 11.57 14.18
C HIS A 201 -0.52 10.85 13.36
N ARG A 202 0.06 11.50 12.36
CA ARG A 202 1.05 10.91 11.47
C ARG A 202 2.46 11.23 11.91
N ASP A 203 3.39 10.40 11.49
CA ASP A 203 4.82 10.67 11.66
C ASP A 203 5.27 11.75 10.66
N GLU A 204 4.80 11.68 9.42
CA GLU A 204 4.94 12.73 8.41
C GLU A 204 3.64 13.55 8.38
N GLN A 205 3.55 14.60 9.23
CA GLN A 205 2.31 15.35 9.46
C GLN A 205 1.88 16.15 8.23
N VAL A 206 2.81 16.76 7.51
CA VAL A 206 2.53 17.60 6.34
C VAL A 206 2.49 16.74 5.09
N SER A 207 1.41 16.84 4.30
CA SER A 207 1.29 16.18 3.00
C SER A 207 0.62 17.08 1.98
N VAL A 208 1.11 17.02 0.73
CA VAL A 208 0.51 17.71 -0.44
C VAL A 208 0.36 16.69 -1.55
N GLY A 209 -0.77 16.73 -2.24
CA GLY A 209 -1.00 15.78 -3.34
C GLY A 209 -2.23 16.09 -4.17
N GLN A 210 -2.39 15.33 -5.22
CA GLN A 210 -3.44 15.50 -6.21
C GLN A 210 -4.05 14.16 -6.63
N LEU A 211 -5.36 14.15 -6.80
CA LEU A 211 -6.08 13.05 -7.44
C LEU A 211 -6.10 13.29 -8.95
N VAL A 212 -5.51 12.37 -9.70
CA VAL A 212 -5.40 12.42 -11.16
C VAL A 212 -6.10 11.22 -11.78
N TRP A 213 -6.88 11.47 -12.84
CA TRP A 213 -7.47 10.43 -13.67
C TRP A 213 -6.66 10.24 -14.95
N SER A 214 -6.10 9.06 -15.16
CA SER A 214 -5.34 8.69 -16.36
C SER A 214 -5.57 7.21 -16.70
N ASP A 215 -5.63 6.86 -17.98
CA ASP A 215 -5.78 5.49 -18.49
C ASP A 215 -6.93 4.70 -17.84
N SER A 216 -8.08 5.36 -17.64
CA SER A 216 -9.25 4.78 -17.00
C SER A 216 -9.03 4.34 -15.54
N ARG A 217 -8.08 4.97 -14.84
CA ARG A 217 -7.74 4.73 -13.42
C ARG A 217 -7.55 6.03 -12.67
N ASP A 218 -7.83 5.96 -11.37
CA ASP A 218 -7.49 7.04 -10.43
C ASP A 218 -6.09 6.80 -9.86
N TYR A 219 -5.30 7.87 -9.81
CA TYR A 219 -4.01 7.93 -9.13
C TYR A 219 -4.06 9.04 -8.09
N TYR A 220 -3.56 8.77 -6.90
CA TYR A 220 -3.27 9.84 -5.94
C TYR A 220 -1.77 10.11 -5.96
N GLU A 221 -1.40 11.24 -6.55
CA GLU A 221 -0.02 11.69 -6.66
C GLU A 221 0.35 12.49 -5.42
N ALA A 222 1.07 11.86 -4.49
CA ALA A 222 1.58 12.52 -3.31
C ALA A 222 2.87 13.28 -3.67
N TRP A 223 2.75 14.58 -3.83
CA TRP A 223 3.84 15.44 -4.27
C TRP A 223 4.97 15.55 -3.25
N CYS A 224 4.62 15.72 -1.98
CA CYS A 224 5.57 15.65 -0.87
C CYS A 224 4.86 15.23 0.42
N ARG A 225 5.65 14.65 1.35
CA ARG A 225 5.18 14.31 2.70
C ARG A 225 6.39 14.33 3.64
N PHE A 226 6.27 15.04 4.77
CA PHE A 226 7.38 15.19 5.72
C PHE A 226 6.89 15.56 7.11
N GLU A 227 7.79 15.46 8.09
CA GLU A 227 7.55 15.92 9.47
C GLU A 227 7.46 17.44 9.50
N GLY A 228 6.38 17.97 10.07
CA GLY A 228 6.15 19.41 10.19
C GLY A 228 7.19 20.08 11.08
N ARG A 229 7.54 21.33 10.76
CA ARG A 229 8.58 22.09 11.46
C ARG A 229 8.38 22.15 12.98
N ASN A 230 7.15 22.37 13.44
CA ASN A 230 6.86 22.46 14.88
C ASN A 230 6.95 21.10 15.58
N PHE A 231 6.66 20.00 14.87
CA PHE A 231 6.81 18.63 15.36
C PHE A 231 8.31 18.28 15.45
N ALA A 232 9.07 18.49 14.39
CA ALA A 232 10.53 18.25 14.34
C ALA A 232 11.30 19.01 15.41
N GLN A 233 10.81 20.20 15.79
CA GLN A 233 11.41 21.03 16.85
C GLN A 233 10.84 20.74 18.25
N GLY A 234 9.97 19.75 18.40
CA GLY A 234 9.36 19.40 19.68
C GLY A 234 8.39 20.46 20.24
N ARG A 235 7.98 21.43 19.43
CA ARG A 235 6.98 22.45 19.83
C ARG A 235 5.55 21.93 19.76
N ARG A 236 5.30 20.96 18.90
CA ARG A 236 4.06 20.16 18.81
C ARG A 236 4.41 18.69 19.01
N ALA A 237 3.55 17.97 19.68
CA ALA A 237 3.71 16.53 19.86
C ALA A 237 2.83 15.78 18.85
N LYS A 238 3.34 14.67 18.33
CA LYS A 238 2.52 13.69 17.60
C LYS A 238 1.40 13.21 18.50
N ARG A 239 0.20 13.09 17.96
CA ARG A 239 -0.95 12.57 18.70
C ARG A 239 -0.95 11.04 18.70
N GLU A 240 -1.20 10.48 19.86
CA GLU A 240 -1.46 9.05 19.99
C GLU A 240 -2.86 8.69 19.47
N ASP A 241 -3.04 7.41 19.15
CA ASP A 241 -4.38 6.86 18.87
C ASP A 241 -5.31 7.10 20.05
N GLU A 242 -6.59 7.42 19.80
CA GLU A 242 -7.56 7.68 20.86
C GLU A 242 -7.96 6.43 21.64
N ALA A 243 -7.88 5.25 21.00
CA ALA A 243 -8.19 3.97 21.62
C ALA A 243 -7.47 2.81 20.93
N ARG A 244 -7.46 1.65 21.60
CA ARG A 244 -7.01 0.36 21.04
C ARG A 244 -8.14 -0.65 21.08
N LEU A 245 -8.10 -1.59 20.12
CA LEU A 245 -8.93 -2.80 20.14
C LEU A 245 -8.02 -4.02 20.28
N GLU A 246 -8.35 -4.87 21.24
CA GLU A 246 -7.60 -6.10 21.56
C GLU A 246 -8.57 -7.26 21.74
N ASP A 247 -8.08 -8.50 21.69
CA ASP A 247 -8.81 -9.74 22.02
C ASP A 247 -10.15 -9.90 21.29
N TYR A 248 -10.09 -9.96 19.95
CA TYR A 248 -11.28 -10.07 19.11
C TYR A 248 -11.95 -11.44 19.22
N ARG A 249 -13.29 -11.43 19.36
CA ARG A 249 -14.18 -12.58 19.16
C ARG A 249 -15.17 -12.23 18.08
N ILE A 250 -15.11 -12.93 16.96
CA ILE A 250 -15.91 -12.58 15.77
C ILE A 250 -16.75 -13.77 15.36
N GLU A 251 -18.06 -13.60 15.38
CA GLU A 251 -19.03 -14.59 14.90
C GLU A 251 -19.69 -14.09 13.63
N SER A 252 -19.56 -14.87 12.55
CA SER A 252 -20.00 -14.51 11.20
C SER A 252 -21.00 -15.52 10.67
N HIS A 253 -22.16 -15.07 10.20
CA HIS A 253 -23.17 -15.88 9.55
C HIS A 253 -23.25 -15.52 8.07
N LEU A 254 -22.95 -16.48 7.21
CA LEU A 254 -23.01 -16.36 5.76
C LEU A 254 -24.28 -17.04 5.24
N ASP A 255 -25.06 -16.31 4.45
CA ASP A 255 -26.22 -16.88 3.76
C ASP A 255 -25.81 -17.61 2.46
N GLN A 256 -26.78 -18.20 1.75
CA GLN A 256 -26.55 -18.92 0.49
C GLN A 256 -26.02 -18.05 -0.66
N GLU A 257 -26.18 -16.73 -0.57
CA GLU A 257 -25.68 -15.74 -1.52
C GLU A 257 -24.39 -15.07 -1.04
N LEU A 258 -23.77 -15.57 0.05
CA LEU A 258 -22.57 -15.09 0.70
C LEU A 258 -22.69 -13.65 1.25
N GLY A 259 -23.91 -13.23 1.56
CA GLY A 259 -24.15 -12.08 2.43
C GLY A 259 -23.74 -12.43 3.85
N MET A 260 -23.10 -11.49 4.54
CA MET A 260 -22.60 -11.67 5.90
C MET A 260 -23.44 -10.88 6.91
N LYS A 261 -23.74 -11.50 8.06
CA LYS A 261 -24.15 -10.82 9.29
C LYS A 261 -23.13 -11.19 10.36
N VAL A 262 -22.55 -10.18 10.99
CA VAL A 262 -21.41 -10.38 11.88
C VAL A 262 -21.62 -9.67 13.20
N VAL A 263 -21.23 -10.34 14.27
CA VAL A 263 -21.06 -9.78 15.61
C VAL A 263 -19.57 -9.87 15.94
N ALA A 264 -18.91 -8.73 16.15
CA ALA A 264 -17.52 -8.68 16.56
C ALA A 264 -17.40 -8.01 17.93
N GLN A 265 -16.93 -8.76 18.90
CA GLN A 265 -16.59 -8.29 20.24
C GLN A 265 -15.08 -8.05 20.34
N ALA A 266 -14.67 -7.02 21.06
CA ALA A 266 -13.27 -6.74 21.35
C ALA A 266 -13.11 -6.04 22.70
N THR A 267 -11.93 -6.14 23.29
CA THR A 267 -11.54 -5.29 24.41
C THR A 267 -11.22 -3.89 23.88
N PHE A 268 -11.95 -2.90 24.34
CA PHE A 268 -11.77 -1.51 24.00
C PHE A 268 -10.98 -0.77 25.08
N LEU A 269 -9.87 -0.17 24.73
CA LEU A 269 -8.94 0.52 25.63
C LEU A 269 -8.83 1.99 25.20
N PRO A 270 -9.53 2.93 25.80
CA PRO A 270 -9.35 4.35 25.57
C PRO A 270 -7.95 4.79 26.03
N ILE A 271 -7.30 5.64 25.26
CA ILE A 271 -5.93 6.14 25.51
C ILE A 271 -5.97 7.62 25.88
N THR A 272 -6.72 8.42 25.10
CA THR A 272 -6.77 9.87 25.30
C THR A 272 -8.00 10.30 26.10
N ALA A 273 -7.80 11.28 26.97
CA ALA A 273 -8.89 11.84 27.77
C ALA A 273 -9.90 12.65 26.93
N ASN A 274 -11.13 12.75 27.44
CA ASN A 274 -12.20 13.57 26.86
C ASN A 274 -12.62 13.19 25.43
N THR A 275 -12.19 12.07 24.92
CA THR A 275 -12.59 11.60 23.58
C THR A 275 -14.01 11.06 23.62
N LYS A 276 -14.88 11.64 22.80
CA LYS A 276 -16.30 11.27 22.66
C LYS A 276 -16.64 10.59 21.35
N VAL A 277 -15.77 10.70 20.35
CA VAL A 277 -15.95 10.09 19.02
C VAL A 277 -14.75 9.22 18.72
N PHE A 278 -15.01 7.96 18.42
CA PHE A 278 -14.00 6.99 18.05
C PHE A 278 -14.25 6.45 16.65
N ALA A 279 -13.20 6.45 15.82
CA ALA A 279 -13.27 6.04 14.44
C ALA A 279 -12.63 4.65 14.24
N PHE A 280 -13.21 3.84 13.35
CA PHE A 280 -12.75 2.52 12.97
C PHE A 280 -12.77 2.35 11.46
N GLU A 281 -11.87 1.53 10.94
CA GLU A 281 -11.82 1.14 9.54
C GLU A 281 -12.71 -0.08 9.29
N LEU A 282 -13.60 -0.01 8.29
CA LEU A 282 -14.48 -1.10 7.87
C LEU A 282 -14.64 -1.07 6.35
N SER A 283 -14.77 -2.24 5.70
CA SER A 283 -15.01 -2.31 4.25
C SER A 283 -16.23 -1.48 3.83
N ARG A 284 -16.14 -0.79 2.69
CA ARG A 284 -17.25 -0.04 2.08
C ARG A 284 -18.46 -0.92 1.76
N ARG A 285 -18.26 -2.23 1.66
CA ARG A 285 -19.29 -3.23 1.37
C ARG A 285 -20.04 -3.71 2.61
N LEU A 286 -19.61 -3.25 3.80
CA LEU A 286 -20.20 -3.58 5.08
C LEU A 286 -20.80 -2.32 5.72
N ARG A 287 -21.96 -2.49 6.35
CA ARG A 287 -22.66 -1.41 7.04
C ARG A 287 -22.75 -1.73 8.53
N LEU A 288 -22.26 -0.84 9.36
CA LEU A 288 -22.40 -0.93 10.81
C LEU A 288 -23.85 -0.61 11.20
N THR A 289 -24.51 -1.51 11.91
CA THR A 289 -25.93 -1.42 12.22
C THR A 289 -26.19 -1.07 13.67
N LYS A 290 -25.34 -1.55 14.60
CA LYS A 290 -25.47 -1.31 16.03
C LYS A 290 -24.10 -1.47 16.68
N VAL A 291 -23.83 -0.69 17.72
CA VAL A 291 -22.67 -0.87 18.59
C VAL A 291 -23.11 -0.80 20.04
N LEU A 292 -22.55 -1.70 20.87
CA LEU A 292 -22.71 -1.68 22.32
C LEU A 292 -21.35 -1.42 22.96
N LEU A 293 -21.32 -0.60 23.99
CA LEU A 293 -20.18 -0.38 24.88
C LEU A 293 -20.61 -0.81 26.29
N ASP A 294 -19.93 -1.83 26.84
CA ASP A 294 -20.32 -2.46 28.12
C ASP A 294 -21.80 -2.92 28.17
N GLY A 295 -22.32 -3.39 27.03
CA GLY A 295 -23.71 -3.83 26.87
C GLY A 295 -24.72 -2.72 26.58
N GLU A 296 -24.34 -1.45 26.71
CA GLU A 296 -25.23 -0.31 26.47
C GLU A 296 -25.08 0.20 25.01
N PRO A 297 -26.18 0.52 24.32
CA PRO A 297 -26.13 1.01 22.95
C PRO A 297 -25.52 2.41 22.86
N VAL A 298 -24.58 2.57 21.93
CA VAL A 298 -23.96 3.86 21.59
C VAL A 298 -24.38 4.30 20.19
N GLU A 299 -24.32 5.60 19.95
CA GLU A 299 -24.65 6.16 18.65
C GLU A 299 -23.64 5.73 17.58
N VAL A 300 -24.16 5.22 16.44
CA VAL A 300 -23.35 4.77 15.30
C VAL A 300 -23.26 5.89 14.26
N LEU A 301 -22.03 6.23 13.89
CA LEU A 301 -21.71 7.22 12.88
C LEU A 301 -21.24 6.48 11.62
N ASN A 302 -22.16 6.23 10.69
CA ASN A 302 -21.81 5.65 9.41
C ASN A 302 -21.34 6.75 8.45
N SER A 303 -20.36 6.46 7.61
CA SER A 303 -20.12 7.22 6.41
C SER A 303 -21.32 7.00 5.47
N GLY A 304 -22.36 7.82 5.61
CA GLY A 304 -23.52 7.81 4.71
C GLY A 304 -23.08 8.19 3.29
N GLY A 305 -23.85 7.81 2.27
CA GLY A 305 -23.52 7.86 0.85
C GLY A 305 -23.10 9.22 0.21
N HIS A 306 -22.79 10.22 0.99
CA HIS A 306 -22.23 11.51 0.58
C HIS A 306 -21.10 11.92 1.53
N THR A 307 -19.99 11.19 1.52
CA THR A 307 -18.78 11.64 2.22
C THR A 307 -18.04 12.66 1.38
N LEU A 308 -17.36 13.62 2.03
CA LEU A 308 -16.52 14.62 1.35
C LEU A 308 -15.44 13.98 0.47
N ALA A 309 -15.09 12.73 0.76
CA ALA A 309 -14.01 12.01 0.09
C ALA A 309 -14.46 10.64 -0.46
N ASP A 310 -15.51 10.60 -1.25
CA ASP A 310 -15.94 9.37 -1.92
C ASP A 310 -15.12 9.15 -3.21
N THR A 311 -13.96 8.51 -3.09
CA THR A 311 -13.10 8.18 -4.22
C THR A 311 -13.03 6.68 -4.46
N PRO A 312 -12.93 6.21 -5.74
CA PRO A 312 -12.76 4.80 -6.08
C PRO A 312 -11.49 4.16 -5.49
N LEU A 313 -10.47 4.96 -5.15
CA LEU A 313 -9.25 4.49 -4.51
C LEU A 313 -9.47 3.92 -3.10
N ARG A 314 -10.59 4.28 -2.45
CA ARG A 314 -10.90 3.79 -1.11
C ARG A 314 -11.59 2.44 -1.17
N ARG A 315 -11.00 1.44 -0.54
CA ARG A 315 -11.62 0.12 -0.31
C ARG A 315 -12.38 0.06 1.01
N ASN A 316 -11.91 0.81 2.00
CA ASN A 316 -12.47 0.88 3.33
C ASN A 316 -13.03 2.28 3.61
N ASN A 317 -14.09 2.31 4.39
CA ASN A 317 -14.66 3.53 4.97
C ASN A 317 -14.18 3.68 6.41
N ILE A 318 -14.24 4.91 6.89
CA ILE A 318 -14.13 5.20 8.31
C ILE A 318 -15.54 5.26 8.88
N VAL A 319 -15.85 4.36 9.79
CA VAL A 319 -17.10 4.34 10.57
C VAL A 319 -16.78 4.76 12.00
N GLY A 320 -17.75 5.26 12.75
CA GLY A 320 -17.51 5.75 14.09
C GLY A 320 -18.60 5.45 15.08
N ILE A 321 -18.28 5.71 16.32
CA ILE A 321 -19.26 5.76 17.42
C ILE A 321 -19.13 7.10 18.15
N ALA A 322 -20.26 7.58 18.66
CA ALA A 322 -20.30 8.72 19.55
C ALA A 322 -20.80 8.27 20.92
N VAL A 323 -20.07 8.65 21.96
CA VAL A 323 -20.41 8.36 23.36
C VAL A 323 -20.65 9.65 24.10
N PRO A 324 -21.75 9.76 24.88
CA PRO A 324 -22.07 10.99 25.61
C PRO A 324 -21.02 11.29 26.69
N ASP A 325 -20.60 10.28 27.43
CA ASP A 325 -19.61 10.38 28.48
C ASP A 325 -18.31 9.74 28.03
N PRO A 326 -17.17 10.50 28.01
CA PRO A 326 -15.90 9.96 27.56
C PRO A 326 -15.39 8.90 28.54
N PRO A 327 -15.00 7.70 28.03
CA PRO A 327 -14.44 6.66 28.88
C PRO A 327 -13.07 7.10 29.45
N VAL A 328 -12.74 6.57 30.64
CA VAL A 328 -11.51 6.91 31.36
C VAL A 328 -10.30 6.30 30.64
N PRO A 329 -9.23 7.07 30.36
CA PRO A 329 -8.01 6.53 29.76
C PRO A 329 -7.42 5.36 30.56
N GLY A 330 -7.06 4.28 29.86
CA GLY A 330 -6.51 3.05 30.43
C GLY A 330 -7.53 2.10 31.05
N SER A 331 -8.82 2.47 31.12
CA SER A 331 -9.87 1.52 31.54
C SER A 331 -10.11 0.47 30.46
N ARG A 332 -10.56 -0.72 30.87
CA ARG A 332 -10.92 -1.80 29.94
C ARG A 332 -12.44 -1.86 29.81
N HIS A 333 -12.92 -1.82 28.58
CA HIS A 333 -14.33 -1.91 28.23
C HIS A 333 -14.54 -3.04 27.23
N GLU A 334 -15.75 -3.58 27.16
CA GLU A 334 -16.14 -4.48 26.08
C GLU A 334 -16.91 -3.69 25.02
N ILE A 335 -16.46 -3.76 23.78
CA ILE A 335 -17.16 -3.18 22.64
C ILE A 335 -17.68 -4.30 21.73
N GLU A 336 -18.96 -4.20 21.32
CA GLU A 336 -19.61 -5.16 20.44
C GLU A 336 -20.17 -4.46 19.21
N PHE A 337 -19.69 -4.86 18.02
CA PHE A 337 -20.10 -4.31 16.72
C PHE A 337 -21.03 -5.30 16.02
N HIS A 338 -22.19 -4.84 15.57
CA HIS A 338 -23.09 -5.55 14.66
C HIS A 338 -23.02 -4.91 13.28
N TYR A 339 -22.72 -5.68 12.26
CA TYR A 339 -22.64 -5.18 10.89
C TYR A 339 -23.01 -6.27 9.89
N GLU A 340 -23.37 -5.82 8.67
CA GLU A 340 -23.82 -6.71 7.61
C GLU A 340 -23.40 -6.18 6.23
N GLY A 341 -23.34 -7.07 5.24
CA GLY A 341 -23.09 -6.71 3.85
C GLY A 341 -22.45 -7.85 3.05
N ARG A 342 -21.84 -7.52 1.92
CA ARG A 342 -21.25 -8.49 0.97
C ARG A 342 -19.79 -8.16 0.68
N VAL A 343 -18.87 -8.65 1.50
CA VAL A 343 -17.43 -8.46 1.31
C VAL A 343 -16.81 -9.57 0.46
N ILE A 344 -17.46 -10.73 0.37
CA ILE A 344 -16.99 -11.87 -0.41
C ILE A 344 -17.26 -11.63 -1.88
N GLY A 345 -16.21 -11.67 -2.70
CA GLY A 345 -16.30 -11.57 -4.14
C GLY A 345 -16.55 -12.95 -4.78
N ASP A 346 -17.35 -13.02 -5.84
CA ASP A 346 -17.56 -14.20 -6.68
C ASP A 346 -16.87 -13.99 -8.04
N ALA A 347 -15.76 -14.68 -8.26
CA ALA A 347 -15.04 -14.67 -9.53
C ALA A 347 -15.62 -15.64 -10.56
N GLY A 348 -16.61 -16.45 -10.16
CA GLY A 348 -17.22 -17.51 -10.97
C GLY A 348 -16.48 -18.84 -10.90
N GLY A 349 -17.13 -19.91 -11.33
CA GLY A 349 -16.56 -21.27 -11.29
C GLY A 349 -16.39 -21.84 -9.88
N GLY A 350 -17.07 -21.30 -8.88
CA GLY A 350 -16.92 -21.70 -7.48
C GLY A 350 -15.68 -21.08 -6.80
N VAL A 351 -15.10 -20.06 -7.41
CA VAL A 351 -13.95 -19.32 -6.87
C VAL A 351 -14.47 -18.08 -6.17
N TYR A 352 -14.32 -18.06 -4.86
CA TYR A 352 -14.68 -16.93 -4.00
C TYR A 352 -13.43 -16.32 -3.39
N TYR A 353 -13.54 -15.09 -2.91
CA TYR A 353 -12.41 -14.44 -2.23
C TYR A 353 -12.85 -13.25 -1.38
N VAL A 354 -12.09 -13.01 -0.34
CA VAL A 354 -12.16 -11.77 0.44
C VAL A 354 -10.93 -10.94 0.09
N GLY A 355 -11.14 -9.70 -0.32
CA GLY A 355 -10.04 -8.82 -0.72
C GLY A 355 -9.02 -8.65 0.41
N SER A 356 -7.75 -8.89 0.12
CA SER A 356 -6.67 -8.85 1.13
C SER A 356 -6.51 -7.49 1.84
N ARG A 357 -6.96 -6.42 1.20
CA ARG A 357 -6.90 -5.05 1.73
C ARG A 357 -8.26 -4.55 2.23
N GLU A 358 -9.31 -5.38 2.22
CA GLU A 358 -10.62 -5.03 2.75
C GLU A 358 -10.70 -5.37 4.23
N SER A 359 -11.03 -4.37 5.06
CA SER A 359 -11.27 -4.57 6.51
C SER A 359 -12.64 -5.20 6.72
N TRP A 360 -12.70 -6.54 6.75
CA TRP A 360 -13.95 -7.27 6.91
C TRP A 360 -14.50 -7.25 8.36
N TYR A 361 -13.74 -6.70 9.29
CA TYR A 361 -14.14 -6.42 10.68
C TYR A 361 -13.65 -5.01 11.08
N PRO A 362 -14.30 -4.36 12.08
CA PRO A 362 -13.87 -3.04 12.53
C PRO A 362 -12.45 -3.08 13.08
N ARG A 363 -11.54 -2.28 12.50
CA ARG A 363 -10.14 -2.20 12.90
C ARG A 363 -9.75 -0.80 13.30
N ARG A 364 -8.75 -0.73 14.19
CA ARG A 364 -8.05 0.50 14.51
C ARG A 364 -6.54 0.21 14.64
N GLY A 365 -5.76 0.77 13.73
CA GLY A 365 -4.31 0.52 13.66
C GLY A 365 -3.95 -0.92 13.25
N ASN A 366 -2.67 -1.25 13.39
CA ASN A 366 -2.07 -2.54 13.00
C ASN A 366 -1.31 -3.16 14.18
N ARG A 367 -1.99 -3.49 15.25
CA ARG A 367 -1.39 -4.06 16.46
C ARG A 367 -1.53 -5.58 16.52
N PHE A 368 -0.60 -6.24 17.17
CA PHE A 368 -0.70 -7.66 17.48
C PHE A 368 -1.74 -7.87 18.56
N THR A 369 -2.71 -8.78 18.29
CA THR A 369 -3.79 -9.14 19.21
C THR A 369 -4.23 -10.58 18.98
N SER A 370 -5.05 -11.11 19.89
CA SER A 370 -5.65 -12.45 19.75
C SER A 370 -6.95 -12.42 18.98
N PHE A 371 -7.27 -13.51 18.28
CA PHE A 371 -8.52 -13.68 17.56
C PHE A 371 -9.14 -15.04 17.87
N ASP A 372 -10.45 -15.03 18.13
CA ASP A 372 -11.34 -16.18 18.15
C ASP A 372 -12.42 -15.96 17.08
N LEU A 373 -12.38 -16.77 16.03
CA LEU A 373 -13.20 -16.60 14.83
C LEU A 373 -14.17 -17.76 14.70
N ARG A 374 -15.47 -17.49 14.64
CA ARG A 374 -16.51 -18.48 14.37
C ARG A 374 -17.26 -18.11 13.11
N PHE A 375 -17.33 -19.05 12.18
CA PHE A 375 -18.03 -18.90 10.91
C PHE A 375 -19.14 -19.93 10.78
N HIS A 376 -20.34 -19.47 10.42
CA HIS A 376 -21.47 -20.29 9.97
C HIS A 376 -21.65 -20.04 8.47
N TYR A 377 -21.56 -21.08 7.65
CA TYR A 377 -21.53 -20.94 6.20
C TYR A 377 -22.20 -22.11 5.50
N PRO A 378 -22.61 -21.98 4.21
CA PRO A 378 -23.27 -23.07 3.46
C PRO A 378 -22.44 -24.34 3.44
N GLU A 379 -23.08 -25.49 3.74
CA GLU A 379 -22.41 -26.79 3.93
C GLU A 379 -21.62 -27.28 2.69
N GLN A 380 -22.04 -26.86 1.48
CA GLN A 380 -21.35 -27.19 0.23
C GLN A 380 -20.00 -26.51 0.05
N LEU A 381 -19.66 -25.54 0.88
CA LEU A 381 -18.39 -24.83 0.83
C LEU A 381 -17.42 -25.31 1.90
N ASP A 382 -16.14 -25.16 1.60
CA ASP A 382 -15.05 -25.24 2.56
C ASP A 382 -14.61 -23.85 2.94
N LEU A 383 -14.22 -23.66 4.21
CA LEU A 383 -13.69 -22.40 4.71
C LEU A 383 -12.31 -22.62 5.32
N VAL A 384 -11.42 -21.67 5.09
CA VAL A 384 -10.10 -21.56 5.73
C VAL A 384 -9.95 -20.17 6.31
N ALA A 385 -9.33 -20.07 7.48
CA ALA A 385 -9.14 -18.79 8.16
C ALA A 385 -7.80 -18.76 8.90
N THR A 386 -7.40 -17.57 9.29
CA THR A 386 -6.25 -17.34 10.17
C THR A 386 -6.50 -17.97 11.54
N GLY A 387 -5.49 -18.61 12.10
CA GLY A 387 -5.56 -19.34 13.36
C GLY A 387 -5.70 -20.83 13.15
N LYS A 388 -5.64 -21.57 14.25
CA LYS A 388 -5.79 -23.02 14.28
C LYS A 388 -7.27 -23.40 14.32
N LEU A 389 -7.67 -24.33 13.45
CA LEU A 389 -9.00 -24.90 13.48
C LEU A 389 -9.20 -25.70 14.79
N VAL A 390 -10.17 -25.28 15.60
CA VAL A 390 -10.50 -25.89 16.90
C VAL A 390 -11.63 -26.92 16.74
N GLU A 391 -12.68 -26.55 16.01
CA GLU A 391 -13.89 -27.37 15.87
C GLU A 391 -14.55 -27.10 14.50
N THR A 392 -15.15 -28.15 13.94
CA THR A 392 -16.08 -28.04 12.81
C THR A 392 -17.28 -28.92 13.06
N THR A 393 -18.47 -28.34 12.91
CA THR A 393 -19.77 -29.06 13.04
C THR A 393 -20.60 -28.82 11.77
N SER A 394 -21.46 -29.76 11.39
CA SER A 394 -22.37 -29.63 10.25
C SER A 394 -23.79 -30.04 10.67
N GLY A 395 -24.79 -29.33 10.15
CA GLY A 395 -26.20 -29.61 10.38
C GLY A 395 -27.11 -28.64 9.63
N GLU A 396 -28.25 -29.13 9.18
CA GLU A 396 -29.31 -28.35 8.52
C GLU A 396 -28.85 -27.50 7.31
N GLY A 397 -27.89 -28.03 6.51
CA GLY A 397 -27.36 -27.34 5.33
C GLY A 397 -26.34 -26.23 5.65
N THR A 398 -25.93 -26.13 6.91
CA THR A 398 -24.94 -25.15 7.39
C THR A 398 -23.79 -25.88 8.07
N ARG A 399 -22.56 -25.38 7.82
CA ARG A 399 -21.34 -25.79 8.52
C ARG A 399 -20.89 -24.66 9.43
N SER A 400 -20.43 -25.00 10.63
CA SER A 400 -19.83 -24.09 11.59
C SER A 400 -18.38 -24.47 11.84
N SER A 401 -17.45 -23.51 11.73
CA SER A 401 -16.03 -23.73 12.03
C SER A 401 -15.51 -22.64 12.96
N GLN A 402 -14.74 -23.05 13.97
CA GLN A 402 -14.10 -22.15 14.92
C GLN A 402 -12.59 -22.22 14.79
N PHE A 403 -11.96 -21.02 14.72
CA PHE A 403 -10.51 -20.85 14.67
C PHE A 403 -10.03 -20.00 15.83
N HIS A 404 -8.87 -20.33 16.37
CA HIS A 404 -8.26 -19.61 17.48
C HIS A 404 -6.77 -19.32 17.18
N THR A 405 -6.29 -18.11 17.52
CA THR A 405 -4.87 -17.77 17.34
C THR A 405 -4.07 -18.14 18.57
N GLU A 406 -3.08 -19.02 18.41
CA GLU A 406 -2.20 -19.45 19.51
C GLU A 406 -1.15 -18.37 19.89
N THR A 407 -0.87 -17.44 18.99
CA THR A 407 0.01 -16.28 19.18
C THR A 407 -0.69 -15.01 18.72
N PRO A 408 -0.36 -13.86 19.29
CA PRO A 408 -0.89 -12.58 18.79
C PRO A 408 -0.53 -12.35 17.33
N ILE A 409 -1.49 -11.88 16.55
CA ILE A 409 -1.35 -11.56 15.13
C ILE A 409 -1.91 -10.17 14.83
N ARG A 410 -1.53 -9.57 13.69
CA ARG A 410 -2.01 -8.23 13.31
C ARG A 410 -3.29 -8.21 12.51
N LEU A 411 -3.49 -9.23 11.70
CA LEU A 411 -4.57 -9.30 10.72
C LEU A 411 -5.17 -10.69 10.73
N ALA A 412 -6.50 -10.76 10.78
CA ALA A 412 -7.25 -11.98 10.55
C ALA A 412 -7.86 -11.96 9.15
N GLY A 413 -7.68 -13.04 8.41
CA GLY A 413 -8.24 -13.28 7.09
C GLY A 413 -9.03 -14.59 7.05
N PHE A 414 -9.87 -14.75 6.03
CA PHE A 414 -10.52 -16.01 5.72
C PHE A 414 -10.80 -16.11 4.21
N ASN A 415 -10.92 -17.31 3.71
CA ASN A 415 -11.34 -17.57 2.35
C ASN A 415 -12.27 -18.79 2.31
N LEU A 416 -13.01 -18.95 1.23
CA LEU A 416 -13.93 -20.05 1.03
C LEU A 416 -13.96 -20.50 -0.43
N GLY A 417 -14.35 -21.75 -0.65
CA GLY A 417 -14.40 -22.33 -1.98
C GLY A 417 -14.87 -23.77 -1.95
N VAL A 418 -14.77 -24.44 -3.10
CA VAL A 418 -14.99 -25.89 -3.21
C VAL A 418 -13.61 -26.53 -3.40
N TYR A 419 -12.99 -26.92 -2.30
CA TYR A 419 -11.58 -27.28 -2.29
C TYR A 419 -11.31 -28.78 -2.41
N LYS A 420 -10.22 -29.13 -3.13
CA LYS A 420 -9.41 -30.31 -2.80
C LYS A 420 -8.24 -29.86 -1.93
N ARG A 421 -7.81 -30.70 -1.00
CA ARG A 421 -6.78 -30.36 0.00
C ARG A 421 -5.69 -31.41 0.03
N VAL A 422 -4.46 -30.96 0.20
CA VAL A 422 -3.27 -31.82 0.40
C VAL A 422 -2.45 -31.25 1.56
N THR A 423 -2.02 -32.12 2.46
CA THR A 423 -1.24 -31.75 3.64
C THR A 423 0.18 -32.29 3.54
N ARG A 424 1.17 -31.49 3.95
CA ARG A 424 2.57 -31.86 4.09
C ARG A 424 3.05 -31.60 5.52
N LYS A 425 3.84 -32.50 6.08
CA LYS A 425 4.50 -32.31 7.39
C LYS A 425 5.93 -31.82 7.19
N VAL A 426 6.31 -30.78 7.92
CA VAL A 426 7.64 -30.19 7.95
C VAL A 426 8.11 -30.15 9.41
N GLY A 427 8.73 -31.22 9.89
CA GLY A 427 9.01 -31.35 11.32
C GLY A 427 7.72 -31.27 12.14
N ASP A 428 7.69 -30.33 13.10
CA ASP A 428 6.51 -30.07 13.96
C ASP A 428 5.46 -29.17 13.30
N TYR A 429 5.67 -28.75 12.06
CA TYR A 429 4.79 -27.85 11.31
C TYR A 429 3.91 -28.60 10.32
N THR A 430 2.81 -27.96 9.96
CA THR A 430 1.87 -28.44 8.95
C THR A 430 1.69 -27.41 7.85
N VAL A 431 1.84 -27.84 6.61
CA VAL A 431 1.54 -27.06 5.41
C VAL A 431 0.35 -27.71 4.71
N GLU A 432 -0.81 -27.09 4.72
CA GLU A 432 -2.00 -27.50 3.98
C GLU A 432 -2.14 -26.63 2.73
N VAL A 433 -2.42 -27.24 1.59
CA VAL A 433 -2.66 -26.52 0.36
C VAL A 433 -4.03 -26.89 -0.19
N CYS A 434 -4.83 -25.86 -0.47
CA CYS A 434 -6.15 -25.98 -1.06
C CYS A 434 -6.11 -25.61 -2.53
N ALA A 435 -6.87 -26.31 -3.38
CA ALA A 435 -7.11 -25.91 -4.76
C ALA A 435 -8.60 -25.91 -5.06
N ASN A 436 -9.11 -24.88 -5.74
CA ASN A 436 -10.48 -24.87 -6.23
C ASN A 436 -10.67 -25.95 -7.30
N GLN A 437 -11.85 -26.59 -7.32
CA GLN A 437 -12.23 -27.53 -8.37
C GLN A 437 -12.54 -26.83 -9.70
N GLY A 438 -12.83 -25.55 -9.69
CA GLY A 438 -13.06 -24.73 -10.89
C GLY A 438 -12.09 -23.56 -10.97
N VAL A 439 -12.20 -22.79 -12.04
CA VAL A 439 -11.42 -21.56 -12.27
C VAL A 439 -12.33 -20.37 -12.45
N GLU A 440 -11.82 -19.20 -12.11
CA GLU A 440 -12.49 -17.93 -12.34
C GLU A 440 -12.81 -17.67 -13.82
N ARG A 441 -13.79 -16.78 -14.06
CA ARG A 441 -14.30 -16.47 -15.41
C ARG A 441 -13.20 -15.95 -16.35
N SER A 442 -12.24 -15.19 -15.81
CA SER A 442 -11.13 -14.61 -16.58
C SER A 442 -10.17 -15.64 -17.17
N LEU A 443 -10.04 -16.80 -16.54
CA LEU A 443 -9.17 -17.90 -17.00
C LEU A 443 -9.90 -18.92 -17.89
N LYS A 444 -11.22 -18.77 -18.10
CA LYS A 444 -11.95 -19.64 -19.02
C LYS A 444 -11.60 -19.28 -20.46
N PRO A 445 -11.22 -20.26 -21.32
CA PRO A 445 -10.90 -19.99 -22.69
C PRO A 445 -12.06 -19.30 -23.41
N LEU A 446 -11.80 -18.16 -24.03
CA LEU A 446 -12.75 -17.53 -24.95
C LEU A 446 -12.89 -18.42 -26.17
N ALA A 447 -14.13 -18.65 -26.64
CA ALA A 447 -14.35 -19.30 -27.91
C ALA A 447 -13.74 -18.43 -29.01
N LYS A 448 -12.61 -18.84 -29.58
CA LYS A 448 -12.10 -18.20 -30.82
C LYS A 448 -13.06 -18.66 -31.95
N PRO A 449 -13.74 -17.73 -32.62
CA PRO A 449 -14.51 -18.13 -33.80
C PRO A 449 -13.51 -18.57 -34.87
N ASP A 450 -13.65 -19.84 -35.34
CA ASP A 450 -12.92 -20.28 -36.49
C ASP A 450 -13.48 -19.53 -37.72
N VAL A 451 -12.68 -18.61 -38.25
CA VAL A 451 -13.00 -17.90 -39.45
C VAL A 451 -12.75 -18.87 -40.62
N VAL A 452 -13.75 -19.63 -40.98
CA VAL A 452 -13.70 -20.40 -42.22
C VAL A 452 -14.10 -19.46 -43.35
N ALA A 453 -13.12 -19.00 -44.13
CA ALA A 453 -13.39 -18.31 -45.38
C ALA A 453 -14.10 -19.33 -46.33
N ALA A 454 -15.39 -19.15 -46.54
CA ALA A 454 -16.10 -19.92 -47.54
C ALA A 454 -15.52 -19.57 -48.93
N ALA A 455 -14.82 -20.50 -49.53
CA ALA A 455 -14.38 -20.32 -50.93
C ALA A 455 -15.61 -20.13 -51.83
N PRO A 456 -15.64 -19.17 -52.73
CA PRO A 456 -16.78 -18.95 -53.61
C PRO A 456 -16.89 -20.12 -54.58
N ILE A 457 -17.97 -20.86 -54.46
CA ILE A 457 -18.33 -21.92 -55.44
C ILE A 457 -18.72 -21.21 -56.73
N GLY A 458 -17.85 -21.33 -57.74
CA GLY A 458 -18.11 -21.18 -59.16
C GLY A 458 -19.01 -20.00 -59.59
N ALA A 459 -18.45 -18.84 -59.82
CA ALA A 459 -19.08 -17.84 -60.67
C ALA A 459 -18.23 -17.59 -61.92
N PRO A 460 -18.87 -17.56 -63.13
CA PRO A 460 -18.13 -17.43 -64.39
C PRO A 460 -17.51 -16.04 -64.52
N ARG A 461 -16.32 -16.00 -65.12
CA ARG A 461 -15.55 -14.78 -65.40
C ARG A 461 -16.37 -13.82 -66.29
N ARG A 462 -16.88 -12.73 -65.74
CA ARG A 462 -17.31 -11.54 -66.47
C ARG A 462 -16.44 -10.34 -66.19
N ARG A 463 -16.26 -9.48 -67.22
CA ARG A 463 -15.38 -8.30 -67.34
C ARG A 463 -15.49 -7.36 -66.12
N ARG A 464 -14.37 -6.84 -65.73
CA ARG A 464 -14.19 -5.80 -64.68
C ARG A 464 -14.95 -4.51 -65.01
N ASP A 465 -15.82 -4.11 -64.10
CA ASP A 465 -16.43 -2.79 -64.03
C ASP A 465 -15.80 -2.07 -62.83
N PRO A 466 -15.18 -0.88 -62.98
CA PRO A 466 -14.37 -0.25 -61.94
C PRO A 466 -15.15 0.49 -60.85
N PHE A 467 -16.49 0.49 -60.84
CA PHE A 467 -17.31 1.26 -59.90
C PHE A 467 -18.37 0.44 -59.12
N ARG A 468 -18.18 -0.85 -58.94
CA ARG A 468 -19.05 -1.64 -58.06
C ARG A 468 -18.33 -1.99 -56.76
N GLU A 469 -18.89 -1.51 -55.62
CA GLU A 469 -18.60 -2.02 -54.30
C GLU A 469 -18.82 -3.55 -54.27
N PHE A 470 -17.80 -4.27 -53.77
CA PHE A 470 -17.89 -5.72 -53.59
C PHE A 470 -18.89 -6.03 -52.47
N PRO A 471 -19.87 -6.90 -52.67
CA PRO A 471 -20.66 -7.41 -51.59
C PRO A 471 -19.72 -8.17 -50.66
N SER A 472 -19.75 -7.83 -49.38
CA SER A 472 -19.05 -8.55 -48.31
C SER A 472 -19.47 -10.02 -48.39
N THR A 473 -18.51 -10.91 -48.61
CA THR A 473 -18.70 -12.36 -48.50
C THR A 473 -19.25 -12.66 -47.11
N PRO A 474 -20.35 -13.41 -46.98
CA PRO A 474 -20.87 -13.77 -45.68
C PRO A 474 -19.82 -14.64 -44.94
N THR A 475 -19.26 -14.11 -43.88
CA THR A 475 -18.37 -14.86 -42.97
C THR A 475 -19.26 -15.77 -42.14
N VAL A 476 -19.21 -17.03 -42.34
CA VAL A 476 -19.88 -18.01 -41.48
C VAL A 476 -18.96 -18.19 -40.25
N LEU A 477 -19.38 -17.67 -39.12
CA LEU A 477 -18.76 -17.94 -37.85
C LEU A 477 -19.16 -19.34 -37.41
N VAL A 478 -18.25 -20.30 -37.50
CA VAL A 478 -18.43 -21.62 -36.89
C VAL A 478 -17.95 -21.51 -35.43
N GLU A 479 -18.79 -21.89 -34.47
CA GLU A 479 -18.32 -22.00 -33.09
C GLU A 479 -17.18 -23.04 -33.04
N GLY A 480 -15.97 -22.58 -32.85
CA GLY A 480 -14.81 -23.42 -32.63
C GLY A 480 -15.00 -24.25 -31.35
N LYS A 481 -14.45 -25.43 -31.27
CA LYS A 481 -14.44 -26.25 -30.06
C LYS A 481 -13.70 -25.44 -28.99
N ARG A 482 -14.39 -25.15 -27.89
CA ARG A 482 -13.76 -24.57 -26.70
C ARG A 482 -12.72 -25.55 -26.16
N ALA A 483 -11.51 -25.10 -25.90
CA ALA A 483 -10.57 -25.85 -25.08
C ALA A 483 -11.21 -26.11 -23.71
N PRO A 484 -10.98 -27.23 -23.06
CA PRO A 484 -11.44 -27.45 -21.71
C PRO A 484 -10.83 -26.35 -20.81
N PRO A 485 -11.58 -25.89 -19.78
CA PRO A 485 -11.00 -24.95 -18.81
C PRO A 485 -9.83 -25.63 -18.10
N PRO A 486 -8.80 -24.86 -17.70
CA PRO A 486 -7.69 -25.40 -16.93
C PRO A 486 -8.18 -25.96 -15.59
N GLU A 487 -7.51 -27.00 -15.09
CA GLU A 487 -7.89 -27.71 -13.86
C GLU A 487 -6.82 -27.51 -12.75
N PRO A 488 -7.03 -26.61 -11.78
CA PRO A 488 -6.05 -26.30 -10.74
C PRO A 488 -5.68 -27.50 -9.87
N THR A 489 -6.58 -28.47 -9.72
CA THR A 489 -6.38 -29.64 -8.87
C THR A 489 -5.34 -30.63 -9.38
N LEU A 490 -4.98 -30.54 -10.68
CA LEU A 490 -3.98 -31.45 -11.28
C LEU A 490 -2.55 -31.18 -10.74
N ARG A 491 -2.25 -29.93 -10.37
CA ARG A 491 -0.94 -29.56 -9.80
C ARG A 491 -0.96 -29.38 -8.29
N LEU A 492 -2.04 -29.74 -7.60
CA LEU A 492 -2.17 -29.54 -6.15
C LEU A 492 -1.02 -30.17 -5.36
N ASP A 493 -0.61 -31.40 -5.68
CA ASP A 493 0.53 -32.06 -5.04
C ASP A 493 1.86 -31.34 -5.28
N ALA A 494 2.10 -30.86 -6.51
CA ALA A 494 3.30 -30.11 -6.84
C ALA A 494 3.37 -28.77 -6.12
N VAL A 495 2.25 -28.05 -6.00
CA VAL A 495 2.16 -26.80 -5.23
C VAL A 495 2.37 -27.07 -3.75
N ALA A 496 1.84 -28.18 -3.22
CA ALA A 496 2.02 -28.58 -1.83
C ALA A 496 3.47 -28.93 -1.52
N ASP A 497 4.14 -29.66 -2.41
CA ASP A 497 5.57 -30.00 -2.27
C ASP A 497 6.47 -28.77 -2.31
N LEU A 498 6.21 -27.86 -3.26
CA LEU A 498 6.93 -26.59 -3.38
C LEU A 498 6.72 -25.73 -2.12
N SER A 499 5.47 -25.56 -1.68
CA SER A 499 5.15 -24.77 -0.49
C SER A 499 5.82 -25.33 0.76
N ALA A 500 5.81 -26.66 0.92
CA ALA A 500 6.47 -27.31 2.05
C ALA A 500 8.00 -27.18 2.01
N GLN A 501 8.61 -27.24 0.82
CA GLN A 501 10.06 -27.07 0.63
C GLN A 501 10.48 -25.63 0.95
N ALA A 502 9.76 -24.63 0.40
CA ALA A 502 10.03 -23.23 0.69
C ALA A 502 9.86 -22.91 2.19
N PHE A 503 8.79 -23.39 2.79
CA PHE A 503 8.53 -23.21 4.22
C PHE A 503 9.62 -23.86 5.09
N LYS A 504 10.05 -25.10 4.76
CA LYS A 504 11.14 -25.79 5.44
C LYS A 504 12.44 -24.99 5.36
N PHE A 505 12.79 -24.53 4.16
CA PHE A 505 13.98 -23.71 3.92
C PHE A 505 13.98 -22.47 4.82
N PHE A 506 12.85 -21.74 4.91
CA PHE A 506 12.76 -20.54 5.73
C PHE A 506 12.82 -20.84 7.22
N VAL A 507 12.18 -21.92 7.70
CA VAL A 507 12.31 -22.37 9.11
C VAL A 507 13.76 -22.62 9.47
N GLU A 508 14.52 -23.33 8.61
CA GLU A 508 15.92 -23.66 8.83
C GLU A 508 16.83 -22.42 8.78
N ARG A 509 16.51 -21.44 7.95
CA ARG A 509 17.32 -20.22 7.75
C ARG A 509 17.00 -19.10 8.71
N PHE A 510 15.71 -18.86 9.00
CA PHE A 510 15.25 -17.71 9.78
C PHE A 510 14.76 -18.09 11.19
N GLY A 511 14.55 -19.38 11.47
CA GLY A 511 13.96 -19.85 12.72
C GLY A 511 12.43 -19.97 12.67
N PRO A 512 11.75 -20.17 13.81
CA PRO A 512 10.32 -20.47 13.85
C PRO A 512 9.44 -19.28 13.38
N PRO A 513 8.36 -19.54 12.58
CA PRO A 513 7.34 -18.55 12.26
C PRO A 513 6.39 -18.30 13.45
N ALA A 514 5.39 -17.41 13.27
CA ALA A 514 4.39 -17.12 14.29
C ALA A 514 3.42 -18.28 14.54
N THR A 515 3.14 -19.12 13.54
CA THR A 515 2.15 -20.19 13.59
C THR A 515 2.76 -21.54 13.25
N ARG A 516 2.23 -22.62 13.81
CA ARG A 516 2.67 -23.99 13.52
C ARG A 516 1.98 -24.60 12.29
N GLU A 517 0.89 -24.00 11.87
CA GLU A 517 0.10 -24.45 10.73
C GLU A 517 -0.02 -23.30 9.74
N ILE A 518 0.23 -23.57 8.47
CA ILE A 518 -0.07 -22.65 7.39
C ILE A 518 -1.00 -23.31 6.37
N VAL A 519 -1.95 -22.55 5.88
CA VAL A 519 -2.89 -22.97 4.84
C VAL A 519 -2.66 -22.09 3.63
N VAL A 520 -2.39 -22.69 2.47
CA VAL A 520 -2.30 -21.98 1.18
C VAL A 520 -3.65 -22.12 0.48
N SER A 521 -4.30 -20.97 0.22
CA SER A 521 -5.64 -20.89 -0.37
C SER A 521 -5.61 -20.18 -1.72
N PRO A 522 -6.29 -20.71 -2.76
CA PRO A 522 -6.34 -20.06 -4.06
C PRO A 522 -7.22 -18.81 -4.03
N ILE A 523 -6.78 -17.76 -4.73
CA ILE A 523 -7.56 -16.54 -4.99
C ILE A 523 -7.52 -16.21 -6.49
N PRO A 524 -8.52 -15.46 -7.01
CA PRO A 524 -8.47 -14.99 -8.39
C PRO A 524 -7.48 -13.85 -8.57
N GLY A 525 -7.01 -13.64 -9.81
CA GLY A 525 -6.12 -12.55 -10.19
C GLY A 525 -4.66 -12.93 -10.24
N GLU A 526 -3.78 -11.94 -10.07
CA GLU A 526 -2.34 -12.03 -10.36
C GLU A 526 -1.45 -11.85 -9.12
N SER A 527 -2.02 -11.46 -7.98
CA SER A 527 -1.28 -11.17 -6.75
C SER A 527 -1.62 -12.16 -5.65
N GLY A 528 -0.69 -12.38 -4.73
CA GLY A 528 -0.88 -13.13 -3.50
C GLY A 528 -1.06 -12.25 -2.27
N GLN A 529 -1.10 -12.89 -1.10
CA GLN A 529 -1.09 -12.23 0.21
C GLN A 529 -0.74 -13.23 1.31
N GLY A 530 0.23 -12.90 2.14
CA GLY A 530 0.60 -13.69 3.31
C GLY A 530 -0.04 -13.17 4.60
N PHE A 531 -1.17 -13.73 5.04
CA PHE A 531 -1.67 -13.54 6.42
C PHE A 531 -0.97 -14.50 7.39
N PRO A 532 -0.99 -14.22 8.71
CA PRO A 532 -0.48 -15.17 9.70
C PRO A 532 -1.22 -16.51 9.62
N GLY A 533 -0.50 -17.57 9.22
CA GLY A 533 -1.06 -18.91 9.06
C GLY A 533 -1.97 -19.13 7.84
N LEU A 534 -2.23 -18.09 7.03
CA LEU A 534 -3.07 -18.18 5.84
C LEU A 534 -2.41 -17.45 4.67
N VAL A 535 -2.03 -18.17 3.63
CA VAL A 535 -1.38 -17.67 2.44
C VAL A 535 -2.36 -17.69 1.28
N TYR A 536 -2.55 -16.56 0.62
CA TYR A 536 -3.28 -16.50 -0.64
C TYR A 536 -2.32 -16.61 -1.82
N ALA A 537 -2.55 -17.60 -2.67
CA ALA A 537 -1.83 -17.76 -3.93
C ALA A 537 -2.81 -17.64 -5.11
N PRO A 538 -2.48 -16.93 -6.19
CA PRO A 538 -3.38 -16.80 -7.33
C PRO A 538 -3.62 -18.16 -7.98
N THR A 539 -4.80 -18.36 -8.59
CA THR A 539 -5.14 -19.58 -9.34
C THR A 539 -4.06 -19.93 -10.37
N LEU A 540 -3.39 -18.91 -10.94
CA LEU A 540 -2.26 -19.11 -11.86
C LEU A 540 -1.14 -19.98 -11.29
N SER A 541 -0.89 -19.93 -9.99
CA SER A 541 0.15 -20.76 -9.33
C SER A 541 -0.16 -22.27 -9.37
N TYR A 542 -1.41 -22.61 -9.56
CA TYR A 542 -1.89 -23.99 -9.63
C TYR A 542 -2.02 -24.56 -11.05
N LEU A 543 -1.77 -23.73 -12.08
CA LEU A 543 -1.93 -24.15 -13.47
C LEU A 543 -0.64 -24.74 -14.04
N ASP A 544 -0.78 -25.55 -15.07
CA ASP A 544 0.36 -26.16 -15.77
C ASP A 544 1.14 -25.09 -16.55
N PRO A 545 2.46 -24.92 -16.32
CA PRO A 545 3.27 -23.94 -17.03
C PRO A 545 3.36 -24.20 -18.54
N ASP A 546 3.12 -25.44 -18.99
CA ASP A 546 3.18 -25.85 -20.38
C ASP A 546 1.83 -25.80 -21.09
N GLU A 547 0.76 -25.41 -20.36
CA GLU A 547 -0.60 -25.26 -20.90
C GLU A 547 -1.10 -23.79 -20.81
N PRO A 548 -2.04 -23.38 -21.69
CA PRO A 548 -2.67 -22.07 -21.56
C PRO A 548 -3.43 -21.92 -20.23
N PRO A 549 -3.44 -20.72 -19.58
CA PRO A 549 -2.85 -19.46 -20.08
C PRO A 549 -1.35 -19.29 -19.81
N LEU A 550 -0.74 -20.11 -18.95
CA LEU A 550 0.66 -19.90 -18.52
C LEU A 550 1.65 -20.10 -19.68
N ARG A 551 1.44 -21.08 -20.54
CA ARG A 551 2.30 -21.31 -21.72
C ARG A 551 2.44 -20.05 -22.60
N ASP A 552 1.39 -19.24 -22.67
CA ASP A 552 1.33 -18.05 -23.50
C ASP A 552 2.04 -16.85 -22.85
N LEU A 553 2.45 -16.96 -21.57
CA LEU A 553 3.23 -15.96 -20.87
C LEU A 553 4.75 -16.13 -21.13
N PRO A 554 5.54 -15.07 -20.98
CA PRO A 554 6.99 -15.16 -20.96
C PRO A 554 7.48 -16.19 -19.93
N ALA A 555 8.62 -16.85 -20.19
CA ALA A 555 9.18 -17.88 -19.30
C ALA A 555 9.36 -17.39 -17.85
N ARG A 556 9.77 -16.11 -17.69
CA ARG A 556 9.92 -15.46 -16.39
C ARG A 556 8.60 -15.38 -15.61
N ASP A 557 7.50 -15.02 -16.28
CA ASP A 557 6.20 -14.84 -15.63
C ASP A 557 5.63 -16.22 -15.22
N ARG A 558 5.90 -17.26 -16.03
CA ARG A 558 5.62 -18.64 -15.64
C ARG A 558 6.38 -19.04 -14.38
N LEU A 559 7.71 -18.77 -14.32
CA LEU A 559 8.53 -19.02 -13.14
C LEU A 559 8.03 -18.24 -11.93
N PHE A 560 7.67 -16.97 -12.15
CA PHE A 560 7.12 -16.12 -11.09
C PHE A 560 5.88 -16.74 -10.47
N TYR A 561 4.85 -17.06 -11.27
CA TYR A 561 3.60 -17.61 -10.71
C TYR A 561 3.77 -19.01 -10.14
N THR A 562 4.57 -19.89 -10.77
CA THR A 562 4.65 -21.30 -10.39
C THR A 562 5.64 -21.59 -9.27
N GLN A 563 6.57 -20.69 -8.97
CA GLN A 563 7.62 -20.89 -7.96
C GLN A 563 7.84 -19.71 -7.04
N LEU A 564 8.13 -18.52 -7.59
CA LEU A 564 8.57 -17.39 -6.79
C LEU A 564 7.45 -16.77 -5.94
N LEU A 565 6.29 -16.55 -6.52
CA LEU A 565 5.17 -15.91 -5.81
C LEU A 565 4.70 -16.75 -4.62
N PRO A 566 4.47 -18.07 -4.73
CA PRO A 566 4.17 -18.88 -3.57
C PRO A 566 5.27 -18.83 -2.48
N ALA A 567 6.55 -18.86 -2.85
CA ALA A 567 7.65 -18.75 -1.89
C ALA A 567 7.68 -17.35 -1.23
N HIS A 568 7.46 -16.28 -1.98
CA HIS A 568 7.34 -14.91 -1.48
C HIS A 568 6.20 -14.78 -0.45
N GLU A 569 5.02 -15.27 -0.76
CA GLU A 569 3.87 -15.21 0.16
C GLU A 569 4.08 -16.06 1.43
N ILE A 570 4.82 -17.17 1.31
CA ILE A 570 5.22 -17.97 2.47
C ILE A 570 6.27 -17.22 3.31
N ALA A 571 7.22 -16.49 2.69
CA ALA A 571 8.20 -15.70 3.41
C ALA A 571 7.59 -14.60 4.27
N HIS A 572 6.39 -14.11 3.91
CA HIS A 572 5.61 -13.21 4.74
C HIS A 572 5.21 -13.80 6.10
N GLN A 573 5.33 -15.14 6.32
CA GLN A 573 5.15 -15.70 7.66
C GLN A 573 6.21 -15.20 8.66
N TRP A 574 7.33 -14.67 8.18
CA TRP A 574 8.37 -13.97 8.95
C TRP A 574 8.26 -12.46 8.75
N TRP A 575 8.38 -12.01 7.50
CA TRP A 575 8.46 -10.60 7.10
C TRP A 575 7.07 -10.00 6.86
N GLY A 576 6.53 -9.33 7.87
CA GLY A 576 5.16 -8.82 7.91
C GLY A 576 4.30 -9.44 9.00
N ASN A 577 4.54 -10.72 9.38
CA ASN A 577 3.74 -11.42 10.38
C ASN A 577 4.47 -11.68 11.71
N VAL A 578 5.77 -11.97 11.72
CA VAL A 578 6.60 -11.99 12.94
C VAL A 578 7.24 -10.63 13.17
N VAL A 579 7.88 -10.08 12.15
CA VAL A 579 8.45 -8.73 12.17
C VAL A 579 7.57 -7.84 11.29
N THR A 580 7.15 -6.70 11.82
CA THR A 580 6.35 -5.72 11.09
C THR A 580 7.14 -4.43 10.85
N VAL A 581 6.54 -3.43 10.21
CA VAL A 581 7.15 -2.11 10.01
C VAL A 581 6.49 -1.05 10.86
N SER A 582 7.26 0.00 11.17
CA SER A 582 6.82 1.13 11.98
C SER A 582 5.88 2.04 11.18
N GLU A 583 6.27 2.37 9.97
CA GLU A 583 5.61 3.37 9.12
C GLU A 583 5.43 2.89 7.68
N SER A 584 4.66 3.66 6.90
CA SER A 584 4.47 3.36 5.48
C SER A 584 5.76 3.49 4.65
N SER A 585 6.65 4.39 5.06
CA SER A 585 7.99 4.57 4.47
C SER A 585 8.92 3.37 4.69
N ASP A 586 8.68 2.59 5.74
CA ASP A 586 9.43 1.36 6.04
C ASP A 586 8.86 0.12 5.34
N GLY A 587 7.68 0.24 4.73
CA GLY A 587 6.95 -0.86 4.10
C GLY A 587 7.74 -1.65 3.05
N TRP A 588 8.71 -1.01 2.41
CA TRP A 588 9.60 -1.65 1.45
C TRP A 588 10.40 -2.80 2.05
N LEU A 589 10.77 -2.73 3.34
CA LEU A 589 11.54 -3.79 4.02
C LEU A 589 10.84 -5.13 3.97
N MET A 590 9.52 -5.17 4.25
CA MET A 590 8.78 -6.43 4.29
C MET A 590 8.68 -7.06 2.91
N GLU A 591 8.43 -6.26 1.88
CA GLU A 591 8.34 -6.73 0.50
C GLU A 591 9.72 -7.14 -0.05
N ALA A 592 10.76 -6.34 0.22
CA ALA A 592 12.13 -6.66 -0.18
C ALA A 592 12.64 -7.94 0.49
N LEU A 593 12.43 -8.08 1.81
CA LEU A 593 12.83 -9.27 2.56
C LEU A 593 12.08 -10.51 2.08
N ALA A 594 10.78 -10.42 1.81
CA ALA A 594 10.00 -11.54 1.26
C ALA A 594 10.46 -11.90 -0.16
N THR A 595 10.68 -10.92 -1.04
CA THR A 595 11.17 -11.14 -2.40
C THR A 595 12.57 -11.76 -2.39
N TYR A 596 13.47 -11.23 -1.57
CA TYR A 596 14.84 -11.76 -1.50
C TYR A 596 14.89 -13.14 -0.84
N SER A 597 13.99 -13.43 0.11
CA SER A 597 13.83 -14.78 0.66
C SER A 597 13.42 -15.79 -0.40
N ALA A 598 12.51 -15.42 -1.30
CA ALA A 598 12.15 -16.26 -2.45
C ALA A 598 13.33 -16.47 -3.41
N LEU A 599 14.19 -15.46 -3.62
CA LEU A 599 15.43 -15.60 -4.40
C LEU A 599 16.47 -16.51 -3.71
N LEU A 600 16.62 -16.42 -2.39
CA LEU A 600 17.49 -17.34 -1.62
C LEU A 600 17.02 -18.79 -1.74
N TRP A 601 15.71 -19.00 -1.67
CA TRP A 601 15.13 -20.33 -1.87
C TRP A 601 15.34 -20.84 -3.31
N LEU A 602 15.15 -19.98 -4.32
CA LEU A 602 15.40 -20.32 -5.71
C LEU A 602 16.85 -20.67 -5.96
N GLU A 603 17.79 -19.93 -5.37
CA GLU A 603 19.23 -20.21 -5.42
C GLU A 603 19.57 -21.59 -4.84
N ASP A 604 19.00 -21.95 -3.68
CA ASP A 604 19.17 -23.26 -3.05
C ASP A 604 18.57 -24.39 -3.89
N HIS A 605 17.43 -24.13 -4.54
CA HIS A 605 16.65 -25.13 -5.29
C HIS A 605 17.15 -25.32 -6.74
N SER A 606 17.53 -24.23 -7.42
CA SER A 606 17.82 -24.20 -8.87
C SER A 606 19.21 -23.68 -9.21
N GLY A 607 20.01 -23.33 -8.21
CA GLY A 607 21.37 -22.81 -8.38
C GLY A 607 21.48 -21.29 -8.49
N PRO A 608 22.71 -20.75 -8.33
CA PRO A 608 22.95 -19.31 -8.35
C PRO A 608 22.66 -18.65 -9.71
N GLU A 609 22.76 -19.40 -10.81
CA GLU A 609 22.48 -18.89 -12.16
C GLU A 609 21.02 -18.47 -12.32
N ALA A 610 20.08 -19.22 -11.71
CA ALA A 610 18.65 -18.90 -11.76
C ALA A 610 18.35 -17.59 -10.99
N ARG A 611 18.99 -17.38 -9.83
CA ARG A 611 18.94 -16.11 -9.11
C ARG A 611 19.50 -14.95 -9.92
N ASP A 612 20.69 -15.13 -10.52
CA ASP A 612 21.37 -14.08 -11.27
C ASP A 612 20.59 -13.67 -12.52
N GLU A 613 19.93 -14.62 -13.20
CA GLU A 613 19.03 -14.33 -14.31
C GLU A 613 17.84 -13.45 -13.88
N LEU A 614 17.23 -13.73 -12.74
CA LEU A 614 16.13 -12.90 -12.22
C LEU A 614 16.62 -11.53 -11.78
N LEU A 615 17.76 -11.41 -11.10
CA LEU A 615 18.33 -10.13 -10.74
C LEU A 615 18.64 -9.28 -11.99
N LEU A 616 19.10 -9.89 -13.07
CA LEU A 616 19.28 -9.21 -14.35
C LEU A 616 17.95 -8.70 -14.91
N GLN A 617 16.88 -9.50 -14.84
CA GLN A 617 15.55 -9.10 -15.27
C GLN A 617 14.99 -7.94 -14.42
N TYR A 618 15.17 -7.98 -13.10
CA TYR A 618 14.82 -6.91 -12.19
C TYR A 618 15.55 -5.60 -12.54
N LYS A 619 16.86 -5.67 -12.80
CA LYS A 619 17.63 -4.52 -13.27
C LYS A 619 17.08 -3.96 -14.59
N ASN A 620 16.74 -4.82 -15.55
CA ASN A 620 16.20 -4.38 -16.83
C ASN A 620 14.85 -3.64 -16.66
N LYS A 621 13.96 -4.10 -15.78
CA LYS A 621 12.71 -3.39 -15.46
C LYS A 621 12.95 -2.02 -14.82
N LEU A 622 13.95 -1.92 -13.94
CA LEU A 622 14.34 -0.63 -13.34
C LEU A 622 14.82 0.37 -14.38
N LEU A 623 15.44 -0.11 -15.45
CA LEU A 623 15.97 0.67 -16.56
C LEU A 623 14.99 0.85 -17.73
N GLU A 624 13.80 0.25 -17.68
CA GLU A 624 12.74 0.49 -18.67
C GLU A 624 12.38 1.97 -18.69
N LEU A 625 12.29 2.55 -19.90
CA LEU A 625 12.01 3.97 -20.08
C LEU A 625 10.50 4.22 -20.20
N ASN A 626 10.02 5.27 -19.57
CA ASN A 626 8.67 5.80 -19.79
C ASN A 626 8.56 6.55 -21.14
N GLU A 627 7.42 7.16 -21.41
CA GLU A 627 7.19 7.92 -22.66
C GLU A 627 8.10 9.14 -22.80
N ASP A 628 8.56 9.72 -21.70
CA ASP A 628 9.48 10.86 -21.66
C ASP A 628 10.96 10.46 -21.75
N GLY A 629 11.24 9.15 -21.80
CA GLY A 629 12.60 8.60 -21.89
C GLY A 629 13.32 8.51 -20.54
N GLU A 630 12.60 8.56 -19.44
CA GLU A 630 13.14 8.39 -18.08
C GLU A 630 12.99 6.96 -17.57
N PRO A 631 14.01 6.39 -16.90
CA PRO A 631 13.93 5.03 -16.37
C PRO A 631 12.95 4.94 -15.21
N VAL A 632 12.28 3.80 -15.06
CA VAL A 632 11.32 3.55 -13.96
C VAL A 632 11.96 3.82 -12.58
N GLU A 633 13.26 3.54 -12.42
CA GLU A 633 13.98 3.76 -11.17
C GLU A 633 14.04 5.23 -10.77
N SER A 634 14.02 6.17 -11.73
CA SER A 634 14.02 7.61 -11.48
C SER A 634 12.71 8.11 -10.84
N ALA A 635 11.69 7.26 -10.78
CA ALA A 635 10.41 7.57 -10.11
C ALA A 635 10.58 8.00 -8.65
N GLY A 636 11.65 7.58 -7.98
CA GLY A 636 11.98 8.06 -6.64
C GLY A 636 12.65 7.02 -5.75
N ALA A 637 13.08 7.46 -4.59
CA ALA A 637 13.70 6.62 -3.56
C ALA A 637 12.74 5.54 -3.06
N ILE A 638 13.27 4.35 -2.71
CA ILE A 638 12.43 3.20 -2.30
C ILE A 638 11.59 3.49 -1.05
N VAL A 639 12.06 4.33 -0.13
CA VAL A 639 11.32 4.75 1.07
C VAL A 639 10.05 5.55 0.78
N LEU A 640 9.85 6.02 -0.45
CA LEU A 640 8.60 6.66 -0.84
C LEU A 640 7.42 5.66 -0.88
N GLY A 641 7.70 4.36 -1.00
CA GLY A 641 6.68 3.31 -0.87
C GLY A 641 5.51 3.48 -1.83
N ASP A 642 4.29 3.60 -1.29
CA ASP A 642 3.07 3.78 -2.10
C ASP A 642 3.05 5.09 -2.91
N ARG A 643 3.85 6.09 -2.54
CA ARG A 643 3.99 7.36 -3.27
C ARG A 643 4.68 7.23 -4.63
N LEU A 644 5.40 6.12 -4.86
CA LEU A 644 6.06 5.82 -6.15
C LEU A 644 5.05 5.58 -7.27
N ARG A 645 3.79 5.26 -6.94
CA ARG A 645 2.75 5.05 -7.96
C ARG A 645 2.18 6.38 -8.42
N SER A 646 2.39 6.70 -9.68
CA SER A 646 1.83 7.88 -10.33
C SER A 646 1.23 7.53 -11.69
N SER A 647 0.54 8.49 -12.32
CA SER A 647 0.04 8.35 -13.69
C SER A 647 1.19 8.22 -14.70
N GLU A 648 2.31 8.86 -14.43
CA GLU A 648 3.53 8.81 -15.26
C GLU A 648 4.29 7.49 -15.13
N PHE A 649 4.31 6.90 -13.90
CA PHE A 649 4.98 5.63 -13.62
C PHE A 649 4.04 4.65 -12.89
N PRO A 650 3.07 4.05 -13.57
CA PRO A 650 2.09 3.17 -12.94
C PRO A 650 2.69 1.93 -12.28
N SER A 651 3.82 1.43 -12.80
CA SER A 651 4.53 0.23 -12.32
C SER A 651 5.60 0.51 -11.27
N ALA A 652 6.02 1.78 -11.09
CA ALA A 652 7.21 2.13 -10.30
C ALA A 652 7.21 1.58 -8.88
N ARG A 653 6.07 1.64 -8.17
CA ARG A 653 5.98 1.06 -6.84
C ARG A 653 6.37 -0.43 -6.83
N ASN A 654 5.83 -1.20 -7.76
CA ASN A 654 6.10 -2.63 -7.79
C ASN A 654 7.56 -2.90 -8.16
N VAL A 655 8.08 -2.24 -9.20
CA VAL A 655 9.45 -2.42 -9.66
C VAL A 655 10.47 -1.94 -8.62
N ILE A 656 10.24 -0.78 -7.99
CA ILE A 656 11.20 -0.22 -7.03
C ILE A 656 11.12 -0.97 -5.69
N VAL A 657 9.93 -1.18 -5.13
CA VAL A 657 9.82 -1.81 -3.81
C VAL A 657 10.24 -3.28 -3.83
N TYR A 658 9.88 -4.03 -4.87
CA TYR A 658 10.19 -5.46 -4.96
C TYR A 658 11.53 -5.70 -5.63
N ASP A 659 11.73 -5.20 -6.86
CA ASP A 659 12.90 -5.57 -7.67
C ASP A 659 14.17 -4.82 -7.21
N LYS A 660 14.11 -3.47 -7.00
CA LYS A 660 15.23 -2.72 -6.40
C LYS A 660 15.46 -3.12 -4.94
N GLY A 661 14.38 -3.37 -4.18
CA GLY A 661 14.49 -3.86 -2.81
C GLY A 661 15.26 -5.17 -2.70
N ALA A 662 14.99 -6.13 -3.58
CA ALA A 662 15.76 -7.38 -3.66
C ALA A 662 17.23 -7.14 -4.03
N TRP A 663 17.52 -6.19 -4.94
CA TRP A 663 18.88 -5.80 -5.28
C TRP A 663 19.63 -5.16 -4.10
N ILE A 664 18.98 -4.30 -3.31
CA ILE A 664 19.57 -3.71 -2.10
C ILE A 664 20.01 -4.80 -1.12
N LEU A 665 19.16 -5.80 -0.89
CA LEU A 665 19.50 -6.93 -0.01
C LEU A 665 20.59 -7.84 -0.61
N HIS A 666 20.61 -8.00 -1.94
CA HIS A 666 21.67 -8.74 -2.64
C HIS A 666 23.04 -8.06 -2.52
N MET A 667 23.07 -6.73 -2.70
CA MET A 667 24.29 -5.93 -2.47
C MET A 667 24.74 -6.00 -1.01
N LEU A 668 23.83 -5.89 -0.08
CA LEU A 668 24.13 -6.02 1.35
C LEU A 668 24.71 -7.40 1.68
N ARG A 669 24.14 -8.49 1.14
CA ARG A 669 24.71 -9.84 1.24
C ARG A 669 26.11 -9.89 0.68
N GLY A 670 26.39 -9.22 -0.44
CA GLY A 670 27.73 -9.13 -1.04
C GLY A 670 28.75 -8.44 -0.14
N ILE A 671 28.33 -7.46 0.65
CA ILE A 671 29.15 -6.75 1.64
C ILE A 671 29.40 -7.63 2.88
N LEU A 672 28.35 -8.20 3.44
CA LEU A 672 28.40 -8.97 4.69
C LEU A 672 29.00 -10.37 4.53
N GLY A 673 28.82 -10.96 3.36
CA GLY A 673 29.02 -12.40 3.12
C GLY A 673 27.81 -13.23 3.60
N ASP A 674 27.72 -14.47 3.10
CA ASP A 674 26.52 -15.32 3.28
C ASP A 674 26.19 -15.60 4.75
N ASP A 675 27.19 -16.00 5.54
CA ASP A 675 26.97 -16.37 6.95
C ASP A 675 26.52 -15.19 7.80
N ASN A 676 27.14 -14.02 7.64
CA ASN A 676 26.77 -12.80 8.36
C ASN A 676 25.41 -12.28 7.91
N PHE A 677 25.07 -12.37 6.62
CA PHE A 677 23.77 -11.98 6.12
C PHE A 677 22.64 -12.85 6.71
N LEU A 678 22.82 -14.17 6.76
CA LEU A 678 21.86 -15.07 7.40
C LEU A 678 21.76 -14.84 8.92
N ALA A 679 22.90 -14.52 9.57
CA ALA A 679 22.91 -14.15 10.99
C ALA A 679 22.16 -12.84 11.24
N LEU A 680 22.29 -11.85 10.35
CA LEU A 680 21.49 -10.61 10.39
C LEU A 680 19.98 -10.90 10.32
N LEU A 681 19.54 -11.73 9.36
CA LEU A 681 18.11 -12.06 9.22
C LEU A 681 17.54 -12.75 10.47
N ARG A 682 18.31 -13.66 11.08
CA ARG A 682 17.96 -14.29 12.35
C ARG A 682 17.90 -13.28 13.49
N SER A 683 18.89 -12.40 13.58
CA SER A 683 18.94 -11.34 14.61
C SER A 683 17.75 -10.41 14.52
N ILE A 684 17.35 -9.97 13.32
CA ILE A 684 16.16 -9.16 13.10
C ILE A 684 14.91 -9.92 13.56
N ARG A 685 14.76 -11.18 13.14
CA ARG A 685 13.62 -12.01 13.55
C ARG A 685 13.54 -12.14 15.07
N ASP A 686 14.65 -12.35 15.76
CA ASP A 686 14.68 -12.57 17.21
C ASP A 686 14.47 -11.29 18.01
N ASN A 687 15.13 -10.18 17.62
CA ASN A 687 15.06 -8.91 18.33
C ASN A 687 13.76 -8.15 18.09
N TYR A 688 13.15 -8.32 16.91
CA TYR A 688 11.93 -7.62 16.48
C TYR A 688 10.70 -8.54 16.39
N GLN A 689 10.72 -9.71 17.02
CA GLN A 689 9.56 -10.59 17.09
C GLN A 689 8.37 -9.87 17.74
N PHE A 690 7.26 -9.78 16.99
CA PHE A 690 6.03 -9.06 17.36
C PHE A 690 6.24 -7.57 17.67
N LYS A 691 7.24 -6.98 17.01
CA LYS A 691 7.56 -5.56 17.06
C LYS A 691 7.66 -4.98 15.67
N SER A 692 7.67 -3.65 15.61
CA SER A 692 7.94 -2.90 14.39
C SER A 692 9.44 -2.70 14.19
N LEU A 693 9.87 -2.77 12.94
CA LEU A 693 11.23 -2.51 12.46
C LEU A 693 11.18 -1.28 11.54
N SER A 694 11.94 -0.26 11.84
CA SER A 694 12.16 0.86 10.93
C SER A 694 13.32 0.60 9.97
N THR A 695 13.42 1.39 8.90
CA THR A 695 14.57 1.38 7.99
C THR A 695 15.87 1.66 8.73
N GLU A 696 15.83 2.55 9.70
CA GLU A 696 17.00 2.91 10.54
C GLU A 696 17.39 1.80 11.53
N ASP A 697 16.41 1.11 12.12
CA ASP A 697 16.66 -0.08 12.94
C ASP A 697 17.32 -1.18 12.10
N PHE A 698 16.82 -1.40 10.87
CA PHE A 698 17.39 -2.38 9.94
C PHE A 698 18.83 -2.03 9.59
N ARG A 699 19.12 -0.76 9.25
CA ARG A 699 20.48 -0.27 8.99
C ARG A 699 21.41 -0.51 10.18
N SER A 700 20.97 -0.09 11.36
CA SER A 700 21.74 -0.22 12.61
C SER A 700 22.02 -1.68 12.97
N GLU A 701 21.05 -2.58 12.76
CA GLU A 701 21.24 -4.00 13.00
C GLU A 701 22.20 -4.61 11.97
N ALA A 702 22.10 -4.24 10.67
CA ALA A 702 23.00 -4.68 9.62
C ALA A 702 24.45 -4.22 9.85
N ALA A 703 24.65 -3.01 10.34
CA ALA A 703 25.96 -2.44 10.65
C ALA A 703 26.78 -3.31 11.64
N ARG A 704 26.13 -4.07 12.52
CA ARG A 704 26.78 -4.98 13.48
C ARG A 704 27.48 -6.17 12.83
N PHE A 705 27.11 -6.48 11.59
CA PHE A 705 27.63 -7.61 10.82
C PHE A 705 28.61 -7.20 9.73
N VAL A 706 28.86 -5.90 9.57
CA VAL A 706 29.81 -5.37 8.58
C VAL A 706 31.24 -5.78 8.93
N PRO A 707 32.06 -6.22 7.95
CA PRO A 707 33.49 -6.51 8.19
C PRO A 707 34.25 -5.29 8.75
N GLN A 708 35.21 -5.53 9.67
CA GLN A 708 35.94 -4.44 10.36
C GLN A 708 36.67 -3.47 9.42
N ASP A 709 37.16 -3.99 8.29
CA ASP A 709 37.92 -3.19 7.31
C ASP A 709 37.01 -2.54 6.25
N TRP A 710 35.69 -2.62 6.38
CA TRP A 710 34.77 -2.03 5.42
C TRP A 710 34.75 -0.51 5.57
N PRO A 711 34.84 0.27 4.45
CA PRO A 711 34.96 1.74 4.52
C PRO A 711 33.73 2.47 5.07
N ASP A 712 32.58 1.83 5.01
CA ASP A 712 31.30 2.35 5.52
C ASP A 712 30.73 1.41 6.62
N PRO A 713 31.31 1.44 7.84
CA PRO A 713 30.98 0.47 8.87
C PRO A 713 29.57 0.67 9.45
N GLN A 714 28.97 1.84 9.28
CA GLN A 714 27.60 2.13 9.70
C GLN A 714 26.60 2.03 8.56
N LEU A 715 27.04 1.68 7.34
CA LEU A 715 26.23 1.59 6.13
C LEU A 715 25.48 2.90 5.79
N GLU A 716 25.97 4.04 6.26
CA GLU A 716 25.34 5.36 6.03
C GLU A 716 25.36 5.70 4.53
N ASN A 717 26.52 5.62 3.89
CA ASN A 717 26.63 5.90 2.46
C ASN A 717 25.82 4.91 1.62
N PHE A 718 25.81 3.64 2.03
CA PHE A 718 25.05 2.60 1.33
C PHE A 718 23.54 2.91 1.36
N PHE A 719 22.99 3.27 2.53
CA PHE A 719 21.57 3.60 2.66
C PHE A 719 21.23 4.93 1.98
N ASP A 720 22.10 5.94 2.10
CA ASP A 720 21.88 7.23 1.43
C ASP A 720 21.75 7.08 -0.09
N GLN A 721 22.57 6.22 -0.70
CA GLN A 721 22.57 6.04 -2.16
C GLN A 721 21.42 5.13 -2.64
N TRP A 722 21.19 4.00 -1.96
CA TRP A 722 20.32 2.95 -2.48
C TRP A 722 18.90 2.98 -1.92
N VAL A 723 18.73 3.52 -0.72
CA VAL A 723 17.45 3.55 0.00
C VAL A 723 16.81 4.94 -0.04
N TYR A 724 17.61 5.98 0.15
CA TYR A 724 17.11 7.36 0.27
C TYR A 724 17.26 8.20 -1.00
N ASP A 725 17.97 7.72 -2.02
CA ASP A 725 18.17 8.43 -3.30
C ASP A 725 17.90 7.49 -4.50
N THR A 726 18.08 8.00 -5.71
CA THR A 726 17.90 7.31 -6.99
C THR A 726 19.20 7.30 -7.77
N GLY A 727 19.30 6.40 -8.74
CA GLY A 727 20.41 6.29 -9.68
C GLY A 727 20.98 4.88 -9.76
N ILE A 728 21.16 4.40 -11.00
CA ILE A 728 21.87 3.16 -11.31
C ILE A 728 23.10 3.53 -12.13
N PRO A 729 24.33 3.36 -11.56
CA PRO A 729 25.55 3.76 -12.22
C PRO A 729 25.86 2.90 -13.44
N THR A 730 26.52 3.49 -14.42
CA THR A 730 27.27 2.77 -15.45
C THR A 730 28.72 2.73 -15.04
N LEU A 731 29.26 1.53 -14.88
CA LEU A 731 30.63 1.29 -14.42
C LEU A 731 31.50 0.73 -15.53
N SER A 732 32.74 1.22 -15.61
CA SER A 732 33.81 0.66 -16.44
C SER A 732 35.15 0.77 -15.75
N VAL A 733 36.10 -0.11 -16.09
CA VAL A 733 37.46 -0.12 -15.53
C VAL A 733 38.48 0.07 -16.63
N GLN A 734 39.31 1.09 -16.49
CA GLN A 734 40.49 1.30 -17.34
C GLN A 734 41.72 1.03 -16.51
N TYR A 735 42.66 0.21 -17.03
CA TYR A 735 43.82 -0.18 -16.26
C TYR A 735 45.04 -0.35 -17.15
N HIS A 736 46.20 -0.29 -16.51
CA HIS A 736 47.47 -0.73 -17.08
C HIS A 736 48.33 -1.46 -16.02
N ALA A 737 49.34 -2.20 -16.47
CA ALA A 737 50.21 -2.97 -15.60
C ALA A 737 51.67 -2.79 -15.98
N GLU A 738 52.46 -2.22 -15.08
CA GLU A 738 53.89 -1.93 -15.27
C GLU A 738 54.78 -2.78 -14.35
N GLY A 739 56.04 -3.02 -14.78
CA GLY A 739 57.02 -3.74 -14.01
C GLY A 739 57.12 -5.23 -14.38
N THR A 740 57.92 -5.93 -13.65
CA THR A 740 58.23 -7.35 -13.88
C THR A 740 57.98 -8.17 -12.61
N PRO A 741 57.55 -9.45 -12.73
CA PRO A 741 57.45 -10.33 -11.57
C PRO A 741 58.73 -10.33 -10.72
N PRO A 742 58.62 -10.39 -9.39
CA PRO A 742 57.38 -10.57 -8.61
C PRO A 742 56.70 -9.28 -8.15
N ARG A 743 57.01 -8.12 -8.75
CA ARG A 743 56.44 -6.82 -8.34
C ARG A 743 55.92 -6.07 -9.58
N VAL A 744 54.64 -6.27 -9.87
CA VAL A 744 53.93 -5.63 -10.96
C VAL A 744 52.96 -4.60 -10.34
N ARG A 745 53.10 -3.32 -10.72
CA ARG A 745 52.16 -2.29 -10.36
C ARG A 745 50.96 -2.36 -11.30
N PHE A 746 49.79 -2.59 -10.75
CA PHE A 746 48.51 -2.61 -11.43
C PHE A 746 47.74 -1.37 -10.99
N SER A 747 47.57 -0.40 -11.87
CA SER A 747 46.90 0.87 -11.60
C SER A 747 45.88 1.20 -12.68
N GLY A 748 44.91 2.05 -12.35
CA GLY A 748 43.89 2.39 -13.29
C GLY A 748 42.83 3.29 -12.67
N HIS A 749 41.73 3.42 -13.41
CA HIS A 749 40.58 4.22 -13.01
C HIS A 749 39.31 3.37 -13.04
N LEU A 750 38.55 3.43 -11.97
CA LEU A 750 37.15 2.99 -11.95
C LEU A 750 36.30 4.18 -12.34
N ILE A 751 35.62 4.10 -13.48
CA ILE A 751 34.79 5.17 -14.05
C ILE A 751 33.34 4.89 -13.73
N GLN A 752 32.64 5.91 -13.26
CA GLN A 752 31.23 5.89 -12.89
C GLN A 752 30.49 6.98 -13.64
N GLN A 753 29.37 6.64 -14.29
CA GLN A 753 28.54 7.57 -15.08
C GLN A 753 27.04 7.39 -14.74
N ASN A 754 26.21 8.36 -15.15
CA ASN A 754 24.75 8.35 -14.98
C ASN A 754 24.25 8.41 -13.54
N VAL A 755 25.06 8.94 -12.63
CA VAL A 755 24.73 9.20 -11.24
C VAL A 755 25.32 10.56 -10.82
N PRO A 756 24.79 11.17 -9.75
CA PRO A 756 25.33 12.43 -9.22
C PRO A 756 26.81 12.29 -8.79
N GLU A 757 27.59 13.40 -8.84
CA GLU A 757 29.00 13.41 -8.43
C GLU A 757 29.19 12.96 -6.96
N SER A 758 28.17 13.16 -6.12
CA SER A 758 28.18 12.72 -4.72
C SER A 758 27.94 11.20 -4.54
N PHE A 759 27.60 10.48 -5.62
CA PHE A 759 27.31 9.04 -5.54
C PHE A 759 28.60 8.25 -5.27
N THR A 760 28.57 7.41 -4.24
CA THR A 760 29.70 6.57 -3.86
C THR A 760 29.29 5.10 -3.76
N LEU A 761 30.13 4.21 -4.26
CA LEU A 761 29.89 2.78 -4.11
C LEU A 761 31.21 2.00 -4.00
N MET A 762 31.14 0.75 -3.55
CA MET A 762 32.22 -0.22 -3.61
C MET A 762 31.93 -1.19 -4.76
N ALA A 763 32.85 -1.31 -5.71
CA ALA A 763 32.74 -2.25 -6.81
C ALA A 763 33.83 -3.35 -6.70
N PRO A 764 33.44 -4.62 -6.76
CA PRO A 764 34.41 -5.71 -6.72
C PRO A 764 35.07 -5.90 -8.09
N VAL A 765 36.38 -6.06 -8.10
CA VAL A 765 37.17 -6.34 -9.30
C VAL A 765 37.94 -7.65 -9.08
N GLU A 766 37.82 -8.60 -10.01
CA GLU A 766 38.60 -9.82 -10.03
C GLU A 766 39.74 -9.69 -11.05
N ILE A 767 40.94 -9.85 -10.57
CA ILE A 767 42.20 -9.74 -11.35
C ILE A 767 42.84 -11.12 -11.51
N HIS A 768 42.74 -11.70 -12.68
CA HIS A 768 43.37 -12.98 -13.02
C HIS A 768 44.83 -12.76 -13.39
N THR A 769 45.77 -13.46 -12.75
CA THR A 769 47.22 -13.35 -12.97
C THR A 769 47.86 -14.58 -13.60
N SER A 770 47.22 -15.73 -13.54
CA SER A 770 47.56 -16.98 -14.18
C SER A 770 46.39 -17.95 -14.06
N PRO A 771 46.36 -19.09 -14.82
CA PRO A 771 45.33 -20.10 -14.68
C PRO A 771 45.15 -20.55 -13.22
N GLY A 772 43.94 -20.42 -12.69
CA GLY A 772 43.58 -20.80 -11.33
C GLY A 772 44.04 -19.86 -10.21
N ARG A 773 44.59 -18.68 -10.53
CA ARG A 773 44.95 -17.65 -9.54
C ARG A 773 44.30 -16.31 -9.89
N SER A 774 43.40 -15.89 -9.05
CA SER A 774 42.78 -14.55 -9.12
C SER A 774 42.92 -13.84 -7.78
N LEU A 775 42.87 -12.49 -7.83
CA LEU A 775 42.77 -11.62 -6.68
C LEU A 775 41.43 -10.92 -6.78
N TYR A 776 40.60 -11.06 -5.76
CA TYR A 776 39.32 -10.37 -5.64
C TYR A 776 39.47 -9.15 -4.72
N LYS A 777 39.12 -7.98 -5.20
CA LYS A 777 39.30 -6.74 -4.44
C LYS A 777 38.14 -5.80 -4.66
N TRP A 778 37.67 -5.18 -3.57
CA TRP A 778 36.69 -4.08 -3.61
C TRP A 778 37.44 -2.77 -3.86
N ILE A 779 36.95 -1.97 -4.79
CA ILE A 779 37.49 -0.67 -5.15
C ILE A 779 36.38 0.36 -4.92
N ALA A 780 36.66 1.42 -4.16
CA ALA A 780 35.74 2.52 -3.97
C ALA A 780 35.59 3.29 -5.30
N ALA A 781 34.36 3.64 -5.67
CA ALA A 781 34.05 4.58 -6.73
C ALA A 781 33.44 5.83 -6.09
N GLN A 782 34.03 7.01 -6.39
CA GLN A 782 33.57 8.30 -5.93
C GLN A 782 33.75 9.32 -7.06
N GLY A 783 32.69 10.09 -7.37
CA GLY A 783 32.68 10.95 -8.52
C GLY A 783 32.76 10.18 -9.84
N GLU A 784 33.11 10.88 -10.93
CA GLU A 784 33.15 10.27 -12.27
C GLU A 784 34.31 9.28 -12.46
N SER A 785 35.42 9.46 -11.75
CA SER A 785 36.64 8.64 -11.93
C SER A 785 37.44 8.52 -10.62
N THR A 786 37.64 7.32 -10.17
CA THR A 786 38.48 7.02 -8.99
C THR A 786 39.71 6.23 -9.37
N GLU A 787 40.90 6.75 -9.01
CA GLU A 787 42.17 6.08 -9.23
C GLU A 787 42.38 4.93 -8.24
N PHE A 788 42.92 3.82 -8.69
CA PHE A 788 43.32 2.71 -7.85
C PHE A 788 44.73 2.21 -8.19
N ASP A 789 45.45 1.68 -7.20
CA ASP A 789 46.78 1.13 -7.32
C ASP A 789 46.92 -0.14 -6.47
N VAL A 790 47.37 -1.21 -7.09
CA VAL A 790 47.54 -2.53 -6.46
C VAL A 790 48.87 -3.18 -6.91
N VAL A 791 49.65 -3.66 -5.98
CA VAL A 791 50.86 -4.42 -6.30
C VAL A 791 50.51 -5.88 -6.46
N LEU A 792 50.76 -6.42 -7.66
CA LEU A 792 50.60 -7.84 -8.01
C LEU A 792 51.93 -8.58 -8.09
N ARG A 793 51.90 -9.89 -7.88
CA ARG A 793 53.08 -10.74 -8.07
C ARG A 793 53.39 -11.03 -9.55
N ASN A 794 52.34 -11.08 -10.38
CA ASN A 794 52.39 -11.35 -11.81
C ASN A 794 51.54 -10.35 -12.61
N LYS A 795 51.81 -10.21 -13.91
CA LYS A 795 51.00 -9.40 -14.78
C LYS A 795 49.58 -9.96 -14.88
N PRO A 796 48.54 -9.10 -14.86
CA PRO A 796 47.17 -9.54 -15.07
C PRO A 796 46.98 -10.10 -16.47
N THR A 797 46.25 -11.20 -16.60
CA THR A 797 45.84 -11.80 -17.87
C THR A 797 44.42 -11.42 -18.25
N ARG A 798 43.59 -11.12 -17.25
CA ARG A 798 42.17 -10.67 -17.40
C ARG A 798 41.74 -9.90 -16.16
N VAL A 799 40.92 -8.90 -16.34
CA VAL A 799 40.28 -8.13 -15.27
C VAL A 799 38.77 -8.18 -15.51
N VAL A 800 38.01 -8.50 -14.50
CA VAL A 800 36.55 -8.61 -14.57
C VAL A 800 35.95 -7.70 -13.50
N LEU A 801 35.14 -6.74 -13.91
CA LEU A 801 34.40 -5.88 -13.02
C LEU A 801 33.14 -6.61 -12.56
N ASP A 802 32.95 -6.68 -11.26
CA ASP A 802 31.81 -7.30 -10.59
C ASP A 802 31.44 -8.70 -11.18
N PRO A 803 32.32 -9.68 -11.03
CA PRO A 803 32.17 -10.99 -11.65
C PRO A 803 31.00 -11.81 -11.09
N LYS A 804 30.52 -11.45 -9.89
CA LYS A 804 29.45 -12.15 -9.19
C LYS A 804 28.12 -11.40 -9.24
N ASN A 805 28.03 -10.34 -10.04
CA ASN A 805 26.86 -9.48 -10.16
C ASN A 805 26.29 -9.00 -8.79
N VAL A 806 27.18 -8.61 -7.87
CA VAL A 806 26.78 -8.16 -6.53
C VAL A 806 26.45 -6.66 -6.46
N VAL A 807 26.63 -5.90 -7.53
CA VAL A 807 26.33 -4.46 -7.59
C VAL A 807 25.25 -4.19 -8.62
N LEU A 808 24.23 -3.42 -8.23
CA LEU A 808 23.22 -2.92 -9.15
C LEU A 808 23.83 -1.82 -10.04
N ALA A 809 24.37 -2.22 -11.16
CA ALA A 809 25.03 -1.32 -12.12
C ALA A 809 24.90 -1.84 -13.56
N VAL A 810 25.03 -0.92 -14.52
CA VAL A 810 25.28 -1.25 -15.92
C VAL A 810 26.80 -1.37 -16.08
N LYS A 811 27.29 -2.50 -16.58
CA LYS A 811 28.73 -2.71 -16.81
C LYS A 811 29.07 -2.46 -18.27
N ARG A 812 30.13 -1.69 -18.52
CA ARG A 812 30.74 -1.50 -19.84
C ARG A 812 32.15 -2.08 -19.81
N ASP A 813 32.46 -2.86 -20.84
CA ASP A 813 33.79 -3.45 -21.05
C ASP A 813 34.82 -2.37 -21.43
#